data_eb288b390e120c041e0ca47aeaad7c37
#
_entry.id   eb288b390e120c041e0ca47aeaad7c37
#
_cell.length_a   1.000
_cell.length_b   1.000
_cell.length_c   1.000
_cell.angle_alpha   90.00
_cell.angle_beta   90.00
_cell.angle_gamma   90.00
#
_symmetry.space_group_name_H-M   'P 1'
#
loop_
_entity.id
_entity.type
_entity.pdbx_description
1 polymer ?
#
loop_
_entity_poly.entity_id
_entity_poly.type
_entity_poly.pdbx_seq_one_letter_code
_entity_poly.pdbx_strand_id
1 'polypeptide(L)'
;MKPSSLALWLVATLISSPLLAADLQFVDEPPLTTTPKRWLEQRLGVLLAPDYDRASLLGHHYSFRQLVNGLPVAATQAAVSVDGDGRPWRLYHNLRPLQSTAPGCDASGTLDPLLATLRTDGNQIETLGPVEAWYWRDGDTLVPALRQRVREHKAGNAKASQVQLFARCDGEQELGRLGDQATTHPLHVADAGDMQVQARVFDPDPRTRLQDASLVWHDTLVLAQAAYQDPVPLPVSLQAGQYRLSGPHARVVDVMAPESAPYSSSDVQGFRLTRDDRGFADINAYYHLDLAQRHLKALGFTDLIPGALDIDTDAGYQDNSLYDPFERRLELGRSGVPDAEDPMVIWHEFGHGVQHHILPDLGEEGDWGAIGEGFGDYLAASHRQRSEAGRQFEPAMVFNWDARFTDRTPRQLDDLRARYHPDYRYPAHRTINGSNGDQLWGTPLFQALLTAVAEHGEAARDEFDRVIIESHFGLGPAIRMPQLARITVDTAARLYPTRAYARLLEQAFRQHGLLQAPINIALAEGSAIPLGRRQSVQLTLSNPGKGEVTLNELALTLPTGLQADPDNWQPATLAAGASMTTTLRLLAQSPLACGDEASLSVNLAMSGTSPTERQWQQSLTLPIGTPVISRASGRSQRLNDARSEEVRGLSETSLLLEKSDARVSDRLQLSLDLQHEALDELEIWLSSPAGTRVQIWDKGYSPLPSLKGVFPTELQSLQPFSAFEGEPLAGRWILEVVDSKPGNQGLLNGWSISQRTGAQCGNTVPVPDDGIIRFDTSDSSGGGAFSLLWLLPLALWRRLRRL
;
A
#
# COMPACT_ATOMS: atom_id res chain seq x y z
N MET A 1 46.66 -25.48 -35.37
CA MET A 1 45.56 -24.69 -35.93
C MET A 1 44.25 -25.31 -35.52
N LYS A 2 43.60 -24.80 -34.54
CA LYS A 2 42.24 -25.14 -34.13
C LYS A 2 41.39 -23.88 -34.26
N PRO A 3 40.18 -23.91 -34.81
CA PRO A 3 39.32 -22.72 -34.88
C PRO A 3 38.61 -22.47 -33.57
N SER A 4 38.67 -21.22 -33.16
CA SER A 4 37.93 -20.65 -32.00
C SER A 4 36.46 -20.47 -32.33
N SER A 5 35.60 -21.11 -31.56
CA SER A 5 34.16 -20.93 -31.61
C SER A 5 33.78 -19.62 -30.91
N LEU A 6 33.28 -18.66 -31.68
CA LEU A 6 32.55 -17.49 -31.15
C LEU A 6 31.19 -17.96 -30.58
N ALA A 7 31.03 -17.87 -29.28
CA ALA A 7 29.73 -18.00 -28.64
C ALA A 7 28.99 -16.67 -28.78
N LEU A 8 27.93 -16.64 -29.59
CA LEU A 8 26.94 -15.57 -29.61
C LEU A 8 26.13 -15.65 -28.30
N TRP A 9 26.31 -14.67 -27.43
CA TRP A 9 25.38 -14.43 -26.33
C TRP A 9 24.14 -13.74 -26.88
N LEU A 10 23.03 -14.46 -26.98
CA LEU A 10 21.71 -13.87 -27.16
C LEU A 10 21.36 -13.21 -25.84
N VAL A 11 21.42 -11.90 -25.78
CA VAL A 11 20.76 -11.11 -24.75
C VAL A 11 19.27 -11.18 -25.03
N ALA A 12 18.58 -12.08 -24.34
CA ALA A 12 17.12 -12.05 -24.27
C ALA A 12 16.74 -10.78 -23.48
N THR A 13 16.40 -9.73 -24.21
CA THR A 13 15.62 -8.62 -23.62
C THR A 13 14.30 -9.20 -23.12
N LEU A 14 14.21 -9.41 -21.83
CA LEU A 14 12.96 -9.59 -21.12
C LEU A 14 12.13 -8.32 -21.36
N ILE A 15 11.32 -8.33 -22.42
CA ILE A 15 10.22 -7.38 -22.55
C ILE A 15 9.26 -7.77 -21.42
N SER A 16 9.31 -7.04 -20.30
CA SER A 16 8.31 -7.15 -19.26
C SER A 16 6.96 -6.84 -19.91
N SER A 17 6.14 -7.86 -20.09
CA SER A 17 4.74 -7.66 -20.46
C SER A 17 4.12 -6.69 -19.47
N PRO A 18 3.32 -5.70 -19.90
CA PRO A 18 2.69 -4.77 -18.99
C PRO A 18 1.91 -5.58 -17.95
N LEU A 19 2.16 -5.30 -16.67
CA LEU A 19 1.48 -5.91 -15.54
C LEU A 19 -0.01 -5.67 -15.69
N LEU A 20 -0.75 -6.72 -15.99
CA LEU A 20 -2.18 -6.66 -16.28
C LEU A 20 -2.92 -6.51 -14.94
N ALA A 21 -3.26 -5.28 -14.59
CA ALA A 21 -4.14 -5.01 -13.48
C ALA A 21 -5.55 -5.56 -13.76
N ALA A 22 -6.26 -5.95 -12.70
CA ALA A 22 -7.69 -6.25 -12.78
C ALA A 22 -8.48 -5.02 -13.27
N ASP A 23 -9.64 -5.24 -13.85
CA ASP A 23 -10.57 -4.16 -14.19
C ASP A 23 -11.56 -3.96 -13.02
N LEU A 24 -11.75 -2.69 -12.65
CA LEU A 24 -12.65 -2.29 -11.57
C LEU A 24 -13.59 -1.21 -12.11
N GLN A 25 -14.89 -1.46 -12.03
CA GLN A 25 -15.92 -0.53 -12.48
C GLN A 25 -16.91 -0.26 -11.34
N PHE A 26 -17.18 1.01 -11.08
CA PHE A 26 -18.33 1.41 -10.27
C PHE A 26 -19.52 1.56 -11.21
N VAL A 27 -20.63 0.90 -10.87
CA VAL A 27 -21.84 0.88 -11.66
C VAL A 27 -22.99 1.54 -10.89
N ASP A 28 -23.91 2.14 -11.62
CA ASP A 28 -25.10 2.80 -11.08
C ASP A 28 -26.29 2.38 -11.95
N GLU A 29 -26.76 1.17 -11.71
CA GLU A 29 -27.79 0.52 -12.51
C GLU A 29 -29.02 0.17 -11.65
N PRO A 30 -30.19 0.00 -12.27
CA PRO A 30 -31.38 -0.46 -11.55
C PRO A 30 -31.18 -1.88 -11.01
N PRO A 31 -32.07 -2.33 -10.09
CA PRO A 31 -32.02 -3.69 -9.56
C PRO A 31 -31.93 -4.76 -10.65
N LEU A 32 -31.12 -5.78 -10.39
CA LEU A 32 -30.92 -6.87 -11.35
C LEU A 32 -32.25 -7.57 -11.66
N THR A 33 -32.59 -7.68 -12.95
CA THR A 33 -33.74 -8.44 -13.46
C THR A 33 -33.38 -9.89 -13.79
N THR A 34 -32.08 -10.24 -13.71
CA THR A 34 -31.54 -11.58 -13.96
C THR A 34 -30.63 -12.00 -12.80
N THR A 35 -30.16 -13.24 -12.83
CA THR A 35 -29.15 -13.68 -11.84
C THR A 35 -27.83 -12.89 -12.01
N PRO A 36 -27.06 -12.64 -10.93
CA PRO A 36 -25.76 -11.99 -10.99
C PRO A 36 -24.82 -12.61 -12.04
N LYS A 37 -24.79 -13.95 -12.12
CA LYS A 37 -24.05 -14.69 -13.15
C LYS A 37 -24.43 -14.23 -14.57
N ARG A 38 -25.73 -14.28 -14.90
CA ARG A 38 -26.21 -13.96 -16.25
C ARG A 38 -25.97 -12.50 -16.61
N TRP A 39 -26.09 -11.60 -15.65
CA TRP A 39 -25.79 -10.19 -15.83
C TRP A 39 -24.32 -9.98 -16.19
N LEU A 40 -23.39 -10.64 -15.47
CA LEU A 40 -21.95 -10.61 -15.75
C LEU A 40 -21.62 -11.22 -17.11
N GLU A 41 -22.18 -12.39 -17.44
CA GLU A 41 -21.94 -13.06 -18.73
C GLU A 41 -22.37 -12.20 -19.91
N GLN A 42 -23.52 -11.51 -19.81
CA GLN A 42 -23.99 -10.58 -20.84
C GLN A 42 -23.10 -9.35 -20.98
N ARG A 43 -22.60 -8.81 -19.86
CA ARG A 43 -21.77 -7.61 -19.86
C ARG A 43 -20.34 -7.87 -20.31
N LEU A 44 -19.77 -9.00 -19.92
CA LEU A 44 -18.38 -9.34 -20.18
C LEU A 44 -18.19 -10.19 -21.46
N GLY A 45 -19.26 -10.74 -22.02
CA GLY A 45 -19.21 -11.56 -23.22
C GLY A 45 -18.49 -12.90 -23.03
N VAL A 46 -18.48 -13.44 -21.81
CA VAL A 46 -17.81 -14.68 -21.42
C VAL A 46 -18.74 -15.61 -20.66
N LEU A 47 -18.45 -16.91 -20.67
CA LEU A 47 -19.15 -17.87 -19.82
C LEU A 47 -18.46 -17.95 -18.45
N LEU A 48 -19.27 -18.12 -17.41
CA LEU A 48 -18.81 -18.13 -16.03
C LEU A 48 -19.30 -19.37 -15.27
N ALA A 49 -18.48 -19.87 -14.34
CA ALA A 49 -18.88 -20.82 -13.32
C ALA A 49 -18.96 -20.12 -11.95
N PRO A 50 -19.92 -20.46 -11.07
CA PRO A 50 -19.92 -19.98 -9.69
C PRO A 50 -18.64 -20.39 -8.98
N ASP A 51 -18.10 -19.50 -8.15
CA ASP A 51 -16.93 -19.74 -7.31
C ASP A 51 -17.33 -19.70 -5.84
N TYR A 52 -17.53 -18.51 -5.31
CA TYR A 52 -18.06 -18.31 -3.95
C TYR A 52 -18.94 -17.05 -3.90
N ASP A 53 -19.66 -16.90 -2.80
CA ASP A 53 -20.40 -15.68 -2.48
C ASP A 53 -20.27 -15.32 -0.99
N ARG A 54 -20.41 -14.03 -0.69
CA ARG A 54 -20.27 -13.49 0.68
C ARG A 54 -21.27 -12.36 0.89
N ALA A 55 -21.92 -12.40 2.05
CA ALA A 55 -22.68 -11.26 2.55
C ALA A 55 -21.76 -10.30 3.33
N SER A 56 -22.07 -9.01 3.27
CA SER A 56 -21.36 -7.95 3.98
C SER A 56 -22.33 -6.88 4.49
N LEU A 57 -21.79 -5.80 5.05
CA LEU A 57 -22.61 -4.66 5.52
C LEU A 57 -23.28 -3.91 4.37
N LEU A 58 -22.66 -3.86 3.19
CA LEU A 58 -23.19 -3.17 2.01
C LEU A 58 -24.00 -4.07 1.06
N GLY A 59 -24.13 -5.35 1.35
CA GLY A 59 -24.93 -6.25 0.55
C GLY A 59 -24.32 -7.62 0.31
N HIS A 60 -24.37 -8.10 -0.92
CA HIS A 60 -23.93 -9.43 -1.29
C HIS A 60 -22.93 -9.40 -2.45
N HIS A 61 -21.87 -10.20 -2.38
CA HIS A 61 -20.79 -10.24 -3.34
C HIS A 61 -20.72 -11.62 -3.95
N TYR A 62 -20.98 -11.71 -5.24
CA TYR A 62 -20.99 -12.94 -6.03
C TYR A 62 -19.72 -13.06 -6.84
N SER A 63 -18.99 -14.15 -6.71
CA SER A 63 -17.74 -14.43 -7.42
C SER A 63 -17.89 -15.59 -8.39
N PHE A 64 -17.25 -15.47 -9.54
CA PHE A 64 -17.32 -16.42 -10.64
C PHE A 64 -15.95 -16.58 -11.31
N ARG A 65 -15.72 -17.76 -11.87
CA ARG A 65 -14.54 -18.13 -12.62
C ARG A 65 -14.84 -18.19 -14.12
N GLN A 66 -13.92 -17.77 -14.98
CA GLN A 66 -14.10 -17.83 -16.42
C GLN A 66 -14.15 -19.29 -16.91
N LEU A 67 -15.05 -19.58 -17.87
CA LEU A 67 -15.11 -20.82 -18.59
C LEU A 67 -14.70 -20.64 -20.05
N VAL A 68 -13.86 -21.53 -20.56
CA VAL A 68 -13.52 -21.64 -21.98
C VAL A 68 -13.72 -23.07 -22.40
N ASN A 69 -14.47 -23.32 -23.48
CA ASN A 69 -14.85 -24.67 -23.93
C ASN A 69 -15.48 -25.54 -22.81
N GLY A 70 -16.18 -24.93 -21.86
CA GLY A 70 -16.81 -25.60 -20.72
C GLY A 70 -15.86 -25.94 -19.57
N LEU A 71 -14.57 -25.64 -19.66
CA LEU A 71 -13.59 -25.88 -18.63
C LEU A 71 -13.21 -24.57 -17.93
N PRO A 72 -12.95 -24.59 -16.60
CA PRO A 72 -12.53 -23.42 -15.85
C PRO A 72 -11.10 -23.01 -16.20
N VAL A 73 -10.84 -21.70 -16.12
CA VAL A 73 -9.53 -21.10 -16.34
C VAL A 73 -8.92 -20.69 -15.00
N ALA A 74 -7.71 -21.15 -14.73
CA ALA A 74 -6.97 -20.85 -13.52
C ALA A 74 -6.65 -19.35 -13.39
N ALA A 75 -6.59 -18.86 -12.16
CA ALA A 75 -6.28 -17.47 -11.80
C ALA A 75 -7.19 -16.41 -12.48
N THR A 76 -8.43 -16.79 -12.85
CA THR A 76 -9.44 -15.85 -13.37
C THR A 76 -10.57 -15.68 -12.40
N GLN A 77 -11.08 -14.44 -12.28
CA GLN A 77 -12.22 -14.14 -11.43
C GLN A 77 -13.00 -12.95 -11.97
N ALA A 78 -14.33 -13.01 -11.84
CA ALA A 78 -15.24 -11.89 -11.98
C ALA A 78 -16.14 -11.84 -10.75
N ALA A 79 -16.28 -10.67 -10.15
CA ALA A 79 -17.16 -10.49 -9.00
C ALA A 79 -18.09 -9.29 -9.22
N VAL A 80 -19.33 -9.42 -8.76
CA VAL A 80 -20.29 -8.32 -8.71
C VAL A 80 -20.78 -8.14 -7.29
N SER A 81 -20.77 -6.87 -6.84
CA SER A 81 -21.33 -6.46 -5.56
C SER A 81 -22.72 -5.88 -5.78
N VAL A 82 -23.70 -6.38 -5.03
CA VAL A 82 -25.12 -6.04 -5.15
C VAL A 82 -25.62 -5.57 -3.78
N ASP A 83 -26.28 -4.42 -3.72
CA ASP A 83 -26.84 -3.89 -2.47
C ASP A 83 -28.10 -4.63 -1.99
N GLY A 84 -28.63 -4.22 -0.83
CA GLY A 84 -29.84 -4.81 -0.26
C GLY A 84 -31.12 -4.66 -1.11
N ASP A 85 -31.13 -3.72 -2.06
CA ASP A 85 -32.24 -3.52 -3.01
C ASP A 85 -32.04 -4.31 -4.31
N GLY A 86 -30.98 -5.09 -4.43
CA GLY A 86 -30.63 -5.86 -5.63
C GLY A 86 -29.95 -5.05 -6.72
N ARG A 87 -29.43 -3.86 -6.42
CA ARG A 87 -28.73 -2.99 -7.40
C ARG A 87 -27.25 -3.33 -7.46
N PRO A 88 -26.69 -3.62 -8.65
CA PRO A 88 -25.26 -3.79 -8.78
C PRO A 88 -24.57 -2.42 -8.63
N TRP A 89 -23.51 -2.35 -7.83
CA TRP A 89 -22.79 -1.11 -7.59
C TRP A 89 -21.29 -1.19 -7.86
N ARG A 90 -20.74 -2.40 -7.95
CA ARG A 90 -19.33 -2.62 -8.27
C ARG A 90 -19.15 -3.91 -9.04
N LEU A 91 -18.32 -3.84 -10.06
CA LEU A 91 -17.84 -4.97 -10.87
C LEU A 91 -16.30 -5.00 -10.77
N TYR A 92 -15.77 -6.17 -10.44
CA TYR A 92 -14.36 -6.48 -10.47
C TYR A 92 -14.12 -7.66 -11.42
N HIS A 93 -13.08 -7.63 -12.25
CA HIS A 93 -12.63 -8.81 -12.97
C HIS A 93 -11.18 -8.71 -13.43
N ASN A 94 -10.52 -9.87 -13.54
CA ASN A 94 -9.22 -10.02 -14.19
C ASN A 94 -9.31 -10.89 -15.46
N LEU A 95 -10.51 -11.00 -16.04
CA LEU A 95 -10.79 -11.80 -17.21
C LEU A 95 -10.14 -11.23 -18.48
N ARG A 96 -9.90 -12.11 -19.46
CA ARG A 96 -9.40 -11.76 -20.79
C ARG A 96 -10.27 -12.41 -21.86
N PRO A 97 -10.37 -11.82 -23.06
CA PRO A 97 -11.03 -12.46 -24.22
C PRO A 97 -10.13 -13.57 -24.75
N LEU A 98 -9.96 -14.63 -23.94
CA LEU A 98 -9.09 -15.75 -24.26
C LEU A 98 -9.86 -16.75 -25.12
N GLN A 99 -9.24 -17.18 -26.20
CA GLN A 99 -9.71 -18.28 -27.04
C GLN A 99 -8.66 -19.38 -27.03
N SER A 100 -9.08 -20.61 -26.84
CA SER A 100 -8.21 -21.76 -27.07
C SER A 100 -8.70 -22.56 -28.26
N THR A 101 -7.81 -22.83 -29.16
CA THR A 101 -8.02 -23.79 -30.26
C THR A 101 -7.65 -25.24 -29.87
N ALA A 102 -6.90 -25.39 -28.75
CA ALA A 102 -6.54 -26.71 -28.25
C ALA A 102 -7.72 -27.27 -27.40
N PRO A 103 -8.07 -28.52 -27.58
CA PRO A 103 -9.02 -29.22 -26.72
C PRO A 103 -8.46 -29.29 -25.30
N GLY A 104 -9.34 -29.26 -24.27
CA GLY A 104 -8.94 -29.51 -22.89
C GLY A 104 -8.33 -30.89 -22.69
N CYS A 105 -7.64 -31.10 -21.58
CA CYS A 105 -7.14 -32.42 -21.20
C CYS A 105 -8.31 -33.39 -20.94
N ASP A 106 -8.04 -34.68 -21.08
CA ASP A 106 -8.95 -35.74 -20.62
C ASP A 106 -8.94 -35.74 -19.08
N ALA A 107 -10.10 -35.64 -18.46
CA ALA A 107 -10.25 -35.67 -17.00
C ALA A 107 -9.85 -37.02 -16.37
N SER A 108 -9.68 -38.10 -17.19
CA SER A 108 -9.12 -39.37 -16.73
C SER A 108 -7.59 -39.39 -16.66
N GLY A 109 -6.91 -38.29 -17.03
CA GLY A 109 -5.48 -38.11 -16.87
C GLY A 109 -5.04 -38.15 -15.42
N THR A 110 -3.75 -38.26 -15.14
CA THR A 110 -3.15 -38.33 -13.81
C THR A 110 -1.96 -37.40 -13.71
N LEU A 111 -1.70 -36.90 -12.48
CA LEU A 111 -0.48 -36.16 -12.14
C LEU A 111 0.56 -37.05 -11.45
N ASP A 112 0.36 -38.40 -11.42
CA ASP A 112 1.26 -39.31 -10.73
C ASP A 112 2.75 -39.19 -11.16
N PRO A 113 3.10 -38.94 -12.44
CA PRO A 113 4.49 -38.74 -12.82
C PRO A 113 5.11 -37.49 -12.15
N LEU A 114 4.39 -36.37 -12.15
CA LEU A 114 4.84 -35.14 -11.50
C LEU A 114 4.92 -35.32 -9.98
N LEU A 115 3.90 -35.91 -9.36
CA LEU A 115 3.89 -36.18 -7.93
C LEU A 115 5.02 -37.11 -7.49
N ALA A 116 5.37 -38.12 -8.34
CA ALA A 116 6.53 -38.98 -8.09
C ALA A 116 7.83 -38.18 -8.10
N THR A 117 7.99 -37.28 -9.07
CA THR A 117 9.16 -36.37 -9.14
C THR A 117 9.27 -35.49 -7.91
N LEU A 118 8.19 -34.82 -7.52
CA LEU A 118 8.16 -33.97 -6.33
C LEU A 118 8.46 -34.74 -5.03
N ARG A 119 8.06 -36.01 -4.93
CA ARG A 119 8.40 -36.90 -3.79
C ARG A 119 9.88 -37.30 -3.76
N THR A 120 10.55 -37.39 -4.92
CA THR A 120 11.98 -37.71 -4.98
C THR A 120 12.84 -36.57 -4.43
N ASP A 121 12.30 -35.35 -4.43
CA ASP A 121 12.94 -34.17 -3.83
C ASP A 121 12.82 -34.12 -2.28
N GLY A 122 12.29 -35.21 -1.70
CA GLY A 122 12.12 -35.35 -0.26
C GLY A 122 10.84 -34.74 0.30
N ASN A 123 9.94 -34.26 -0.56
CA ASN A 123 8.67 -33.72 -0.16
C ASN A 123 7.65 -34.85 0.16
N GLN A 124 6.84 -34.66 1.19
CA GLN A 124 5.67 -35.51 1.43
C GLN A 124 4.44 -34.86 0.77
N ILE A 125 3.76 -35.60 -0.10
CA ILE A 125 2.61 -35.09 -0.84
C ILE A 125 1.41 -36.01 -0.66
N GLU A 126 0.34 -35.46 -0.13
CA GLU A 126 -0.98 -36.05 0.02
C GLU A 126 -1.92 -35.47 -1.04
N THR A 127 -2.69 -36.30 -1.74
CA THR A 127 -3.71 -35.84 -2.70
C THR A 127 -5.04 -35.63 -2.01
N LEU A 128 -5.67 -34.46 -2.21
CA LEU A 128 -6.87 -34.02 -1.51
C LEU A 128 -8.16 -34.09 -2.35
N GLY A 129 -8.13 -34.69 -3.54
CA GLY A 129 -9.29 -34.78 -4.41
C GLY A 129 -8.99 -35.39 -5.76
N PRO A 130 -9.98 -35.50 -6.65
CA PRO A 130 -9.78 -36.02 -7.98
C PRO A 130 -8.95 -35.09 -8.87
N VAL A 131 -8.41 -35.64 -9.94
CA VAL A 131 -7.85 -34.84 -11.04
C VAL A 131 -9.01 -34.20 -11.81
N GLU A 132 -8.84 -32.96 -12.21
CA GLU A 132 -9.83 -32.19 -12.97
C GLU A 132 -9.19 -31.56 -14.20
N ALA A 133 -9.94 -31.45 -15.29
CA ALA A 133 -9.49 -30.76 -16.49
C ALA A 133 -9.75 -29.25 -16.38
N TRP A 134 -8.72 -28.46 -16.62
CA TRP A 134 -8.73 -27.01 -16.54
C TRP A 134 -7.95 -26.39 -17.72
N TYR A 135 -7.95 -25.07 -17.81
CA TYR A 135 -6.95 -24.33 -18.56
C TYR A 135 -6.06 -23.55 -17.58
N TRP A 136 -4.76 -23.61 -17.82
CA TRP A 136 -3.78 -22.73 -17.20
C TRP A 136 -3.59 -21.50 -18.08
N ARG A 137 -3.55 -20.32 -17.48
CA ARG A 137 -3.28 -19.07 -18.18
C ARG A 137 -1.78 -18.77 -18.16
N ASP A 138 -1.17 -18.68 -19.34
CA ASP A 138 0.22 -18.25 -19.53
C ASP A 138 0.21 -16.98 -20.38
N GLY A 139 0.28 -15.82 -19.73
CA GLY A 139 0.06 -14.52 -20.38
C GLY A 139 -1.32 -14.43 -21.03
N ASP A 140 -1.35 -14.25 -22.35
CA ASP A 140 -2.57 -14.19 -23.15
C ASP A 140 -2.92 -15.53 -23.80
N THR A 141 -2.21 -16.62 -23.48
CA THR A 141 -2.46 -17.95 -24.01
C THR A 141 -3.10 -18.87 -22.98
N LEU A 142 -3.89 -19.83 -23.46
CA LEU A 142 -4.46 -20.88 -22.65
C LEU A 142 -3.76 -22.20 -22.94
N VAL A 143 -3.22 -22.81 -21.91
CA VAL A 143 -2.60 -24.12 -21.93
C VAL A 143 -3.57 -25.13 -21.33
N PRO A 144 -3.98 -26.20 -22.04
CA PRO A 144 -4.75 -27.27 -21.44
C PRO A 144 -3.98 -27.87 -20.25
N ALA A 145 -4.65 -28.05 -19.13
CA ALA A 145 -4.03 -28.44 -17.87
C ALA A 145 -4.86 -29.49 -17.15
N LEU A 146 -4.19 -30.34 -16.40
CA LEU A 146 -4.75 -31.14 -15.32
C LEU A 146 -4.50 -30.40 -14.01
N ARG A 147 -5.50 -30.32 -13.16
CA ARG A 147 -5.43 -29.76 -11.82
C ARG A 147 -5.67 -30.84 -10.78
N GLN A 148 -4.82 -30.86 -9.76
CA GLN A 148 -5.05 -31.67 -8.56
C GLN A 148 -4.76 -30.86 -7.31
N ARG A 149 -5.62 -31.02 -6.31
CA ARG A 149 -5.41 -30.44 -4.97
C ARG A 149 -4.48 -31.36 -4.20
N VAL A 150 -3.45 -30.80 -3.60
CA VAL A 150 -2.47 -31.56 -2.83
C VAL A 150 -2.12 -30.82 -1.54
N ARG A 151 -1.77 -31.59 -0.51
CA ARG A 151 -1.08 -31.10 0.69
C ARG A 151 0.38 -31.50 0.57
N GLU A 152 1.28 -30.51 0.59
CA GLU A 152 2.71 -30.68 0.41
C GLU A 152 3.45 -30.29 1.69
N HIS A 153 4.29 -31.20 2.21
CA HIS A 153 5.30 -30.91 3.21
C HIS A 153 6.65 -30.90 2.51
N LYS A 154 7.29 -29.73 2.39
CA LYS A 154 8.60 -29.59 1.77
C LYS A 154 9.68 -30.12 2.68
N ALA A 155 10.69 -30.81 2.12
CA ALA A 155 11.84 -31.26 2.84
C ALA A 155 12.53 -30.10 3.59
N GLY A 156 12.74 -30.26 4.90
CA GLY A 156 13.33 -29.22 5.74
C GLY A 156 12.39 -28.08 6.16
N ASN A 157 11.12 -28.13 5.77
CA ASN A 157 10.09 -27.22 6.25
C ASN A 157 9.08 -27.99 7.12
N ALA A 158 8.86 -27.55 8.33
CA ALA A 158 7.88 -28.18 9.23
C ALA A 158 6.41 -27.91 8.79
N LYS A 159 6.20 -27.01 7.83
CA LYS A 159 4.87 -26.57 7.41
C LYS A 159 4.38 -27.34 6.20
N ALA A 160 3.11 -27.77 6.27
CA ALA A 160 2.38 -28.23 5.11
C ALA A 160 1.78 -27.03 4.36
N SER A 161 1.76 -27.08 3.04
CA SER A 161 0.99 -26.17 2.21
C SER A 161 -0.05 -26.92 1.40
N GLN A 162 -1.28 -26.43 1.35
CA GLN A 162 -2.28 -26.96 0.42
C GLN A 162 -2.24 -26.10 -0.85
N VAL A 163 -2.08 -26.78 -1.98
CA VAL A 163 -2.00 -26.09 -3.27
C VAL A 163 -2.83 -26.81 -4.32
N GLN A 164 -3.32 -26.06 -5.27
CA GLN A 164 -3.85 -26.55 -6.52
C GLN A 164 -2.66 -26.65 -7.47
N LEU A 165 -2.21 -27.86 -7.71
CA LEU A 165 -1.12 -28.15 -8.62
C LEU A 165 -1.67 -28.28 -10.04
N PHE A 166 -1.10 -27.55 -10.98
CA PHE A 166 -1.46 -27.59 -12.39
C PHE A 166 -0.32 -28.19 -13.20
N ALA A 167 -0.63 -29.15 -14.05
CA ALA A 167 0.31 -29.80 -14.94
C ALA A 167 -0.22 -29.86 -16.37
N ARG A 168 0.66 -30.07 -17.36
CA ARG A 168 0.25 -30.41 -18.73
C ARG A 168 -0.56 -31.70 -18.76
N CYS A 169 -1.26 -31.95 -19.87
CA CYS A 169 -2.12 -33.14 -20.03
C CYS A 169 -1.40 -34.49 -19.89
N ASP A 170 -0.10 -34.54 -20.10
CA ASP A 170 0.75 -35.73 -19.85
C ASP A 170 0.98 -35.98 -18.34
N GLY A 171 0.70 -35.00 -17.50
CA GLY A 171 0.93 -35.06 -16.06
C GLY A 171 2.39 -35.03 -15.62
N GLU A 172 3.31 -34.70 -16.51
CA GLU A 172 4.74 -34.70 -16.24
C GLU A 172 5.29 -33.31 -15.92
N GLN A 173 4.86 -32.31 -16.69
CA GLN A 173 5.36 -30.93 -16.56
C GLN A 173 4.43 -30.07 -15.74
N GLU A 174 4.94 -29.52 -14.64
CA GLU A 174 4.26 -28.50 -13.85
C GLU A 174 4.11 -27.21 -14.67
N LEU A 175 2.89 -26.62 -14.64
CA LEU A 175 2.58 -25.32 -15.23
C LEU A 175 2.60 -24.23 -14.17
N GLY A 176 2.20 -24.56 -12.94
CA GLY A 176 2.19 -23.66 -11.82
C GLY A 176 1.33 -24.15 -10.67
N ARG A 177 1.25 -23.33 -9.64
CA ARG A 177 0.52 -23.59 -8.40
C ARG A 177 -0.35 -22.39 -8.03
N LEU A 178 -1.53 -22.69 -7.49
CA LEU A 178 -2.37 -21.69 -6.81
C LEU A 178 -2.61 -22.18 -5.39
N GLY A 179 -2.81 -21.26 -4.46
CA GLY A 179 -3.25 -21.62 -3.11
C GLY A 179 -4.54 -22.42 -3.19
N ASP A 180 -4.63 -23.53 -2.47
CA ASP A 180 -5.86 -24.29 -2.38
C ASP A 180 -6.61 -23.94 -1.11
N GLN A 181 -7.66 -23.18 -1.27
CA GLN A 181 -8.44 -22.64 -0.17
C GLN A 181 -9.83 -23.27 -0.08
N ALA A 182 -10.01 -24.43 -0.69
CA ALA A 182 -11.24 -25.16 -0.57
C ALA A 182 -11.45 -25.63 0.88
N THR A 183 -12.35 -24.97 1.53
CA THR A 183 -12.76 -25.09 2.89
C THR A 183 -13.45 -26.44 3.18
N THR A 184 -12.69 -27.51 3.24
CA THR A 184 -13.23 -28.84 3.54
C THR A 184 -12.99 -29.31 4.97
N HIS A 185 -12.21 -28.56 5.76
CA HIS A 185 -12.11 -28.88 7.17
C HIS A 185 -13.40 -28.48 7.89
N PRO A 186 -14.08 -29.43 8.54
CA PRO A 186 -15.22 -29.10 9.40
C PRO A 186 -14.72 -28.09 10.45
N LEU A 187 -15.41 -26.97 10.55
CA LEU A 187 -15.22 -26.06 11.67
C LEU A 187 -15.34 -26.90 12.95
N HIS A 188 -14.37 -26.78 13.81
CA HIS A 188 -14.51 -27.36 15.13
C HIS A 188 -15.77 -26.79 15.77
N VAL A 189 -16.63 -27.66 16.24
CA VAL A 189 -17.83 -27.24 17.00
C VAL A 189 -17.28 -26.48 18.20
N ALA A 190 -17.56 -25.18 18.24
CA ALA A 190 -17.12 -24.33 19.33
C ALA A 190 -17.65 -24.90 20.65
N ASP A 191 -16.78 -25.09 21.63
CA ASP A 191 -17.20 -25.35 22.99
C ASP A 191 -18.01 -24.14 23.48
N ALA A 192 -19.02 -24.39 24.29
CA ALA A 192 -19.99 -23.36 24.68
C ALA A 192 -19.34 -22.18 25.47
N GLY A 193 -18.14 -22.37 26.03
CA GLY A 193 -17.50 -21.37 26.89
C GLY A 193 -18.36 -21.10 28.15
N ASP A 194 -18.94 -22.18 28.71
CA ASP A 194 -20.00 -22.12 29.72
C ASP A 194 -19.55 -21.51 31.06
N MET A 195 -18.25 -21.35 31.23
CA MET A 195 -17.64 -20.86 32.46
C MET A 195 -16.84 -19.60 32.21
N GLN A 196 -16.76 -18.73 33.23
CA GLN A 196 -15.85 -17.59 33.23
C GLN A 196 -14.84 -17.69 34.35
N VAL A 197 -13.58 -17.45 34.03
CA VAL A 197 -12.49 -17.31 35.02
C VAL A 197 -11.95 -15.88 34.97
N GLN A 198 -11.16 -15.53 36.02
CA GLN A 198 -10.46 -14.25 36.04
C GLN A 198 -9.01 -14.51 35.63
N ALA A 199 -8.58 -13.83 34.60
CA ALA A 199 -7.23 -14.00 34.04
C ALA A 199 -6.39 -12.72 34.20
N ARG A 200 -5.10 -12.87 33.93
CA ARG A 200 -4.12 -11.79 33.82
C ARG A 200 -3.51 -11.86 32.43
N VAL A 201 -3.40 -10.69 31.76
CA VAL A 201 -2.92 -10.56 30.38
C VAL A 201 -2.10 -9.29 30.19
N PHE A 202 -1.43 -9.18 29.05
CA PHE A 202 -0.92 -7.90 28.54
C PHE A 202 -1.99 -7.27 27.62
N ASP A 203 -2.52 -6.10 28.00
CA ASP A 203 -3.42 -5.31 27.17
C ASP A 203 -3.38 -3.85 27.61
N PRO A 204 -2.66 -2.96 26.90
CA PRO A 204 -1.67 -3.23 25.85
C PRO A 204 -0.41 -3.93 26.36
N ASP A 205 0.58 -4.11 25.46
CA ASP A 205 1.91 -4.68 25.79
C ASP A 205 2.59 -3.96 26.96
N PRO A 206 3.57 -4.61 27.63
CA PRO A 206 4.22 -4.07 28.84
C PRO A 206 4.90 -2.73 28.65
N ARG A 207 5.56 -2.49 27.51
CA ARG A 207 6.24 -1.21 27.22
C ARG A 207 5.24 -0.08 27.07
N THR A 208 4.19 -0.33 26.32
CA THR A 208 3.08 0.62 26.12
C THR A 208 2.37 0.91 27.44
N ARG A 209 2.05 -0.12 28.20
CA ARG A 209 1.32 0.04 29.44
C ARG A 209 2.10 0.80 30.51
N LEU A 210 3.40 0.55 30.63
CA LEU A 210 4.29 1.25 31.57
C LEU A 210 4.82 2.57 30.99
N GLN A 211 4.62 2.85 29.70
CA GLN A 211 5.21 3.98 28.96
C GLN A 211 6.73 4.04 29.11
N ASP A 212 7.39 2.89 29.06
CA ASP A 212 8.81 2.73 29.28
C ASP A 212 9.54 2.27 28.01
N ALA A 213 10.17 3.20 27.31
CA ALA A 213 10.96 2.93 26.12
C ALA A 213 12.26 2.14 26.39
N SER A 214 12.72 2.12 27.65
CA SER A 214 13.95 1.40 28.05
C SER A 214 13.71 -0.07 28.40
N LEU A 215 12.45 -0.47 28.55
CA LEU A 215 12.09 -1.84 28.87
C LEU A 215 12.43 -2.76 27.69
N VAL A 216 13.30 -3.74 27.93
CA VAL A 216 13.74 -4.73 26.94
C VAL A 216 13.43 -6.14 27.47
N TRP A 217 12.93 -6.98 26.59
CA TRP A 217 12.63 -8.35 26.92
C TRP A 217 13.91 -9.17 27.17
N HIS A 218 13.89 -10.08 28.14
CA HIS A 218 14.86 -11.17 28.35
C HIS A 218 14.20 -12.28 29.19
N ASP A 219 14.71 -13.48 29.09
CA ASP A 219 14.12 -14.68 29.71
C ASP A 219 13.83 -14.56 31.22
N THR A 220 14.69 -13.86 31.94
CA THR A 220 14.57 -13.69 33.40
C THR A 220 13.94 -12.37 33.83
N LEU A 221 13.30 -11.67 32.89
CA LEU A 221 12.64 -10.38 33.14
C LEU A 221 11.42 -10.57 34.04
N VAL A 222 11.45 -10.01 35.24
CA VAL A 222 10.28 -9.95 36.13
C VAL A 222 9.58 -8.61 35.97
N LEU A 223 8.33 -8.63 35.58
CA LEU A 223 7.54 -7.42 35.37
C LEU A 223 6.74 -7.05 36.63
N ALA A 224 6.65 -5.74 36.87
CA ALA A 224 5.77 -5.21 37.91
C ALA A 224 4.31 -5.53 37.61
N GLN A 225 3.47 -5.65 38.66
CA GLN A 225 2.03 -5.87 38.54
C GLN A 225 1.34 -4.88 37.60
N ALA A 226 1.82 -3.63 37.56
CA ALA A 226 1.30 -2.58 36.68
C ALA A 226 1.45 -2.86 35.18
N ALA A 227 2.37 -3.76 34.79
CA ALA A 227 2.55 -4.19 33.41
C ALA A 227 1.38 -5.03 32.89
N TYR A 228 0.60 -5.60 33.77
CA TYR A 228 -0.51 -6.51 33.45
C TYR A 228 -1.84 -5.80 33.57
N GLN A 229 -2.78 -6.22 32.74
CA GLN A 229 -4.23 -6.01 32.99
C GLN A 229 -4.74 -7.19 33.82
N ASP A 230 -5.25 -6.91 35.01
CA ASP A 230 -5.59 -7.92 36.00
C ASP A 230 -6.62 -7.35 37.01
N PRO A 231 -7.81 -7.97 37.21
CA PRO A 231 -8.29 -9.14 36.47
C PRO A 231 -9.01 -8.79 35.16
N VAL A 232 -9.04 -9.75 34.22
CA VAL A 232 -9.92 -9.72 33.04
C VAL A 232 -10.80 -10.94 32.99
N PRO A 233 -12.08 -10.84 32.58
CA PRO A 233 -12.95 -12.00 32.41
C PRO A 233 -12.54 -12.79 31.17
N LEU A 234 -12.44 -14.12 31.31
CA LEU A 234 -12.04 -15.03 30.25
C LEU A 234 -13.02 -16.18 30.14
N PRO A 235 -13.71 -16.39 28.99
CA PRO A 235 -14.59 -17.52 28.80
C PRO A 235 -13.74 -18.78 28.61
N VAL A 236 -14.15 -19.89 29.27
CA VAL A 236 -13.43 -21.19 29.25
C VAL A 236 -14.46 -22.33 29.25
N SER A 237 -14.04 -23.50 28.80
CA SER A 237 -14.85 -24.72 28.94
C SER A 237 -14.41 -25.51 30.17
N LEU A 238 -15.37 -26.21 30.82
CA LEU A 238 -15.09 -27.14 31.92
C LEU A 238 -15.26 -28.58 31.41
N GLN A 239 -14.14 -29.30 31.30
CA GLN A 239 -14.12 -30.67 30.81
C GLN A 239 -13.36 -31.57 31.79
N ALA A 240 -13.96 -32.62 32.21
CA ALA A 240 -13.37 -33.59 33.18
C ALA A 240 -12.76 -32.94 34.44
N GLY A 241 -13.38 -31.86 34.94
CA GLY A 241 -12.91 -31.14 36.12
C GLY A 241 -11.75 -30.20 35.88
N GLN A 242 -11.40 -29.94 34.64
CA GLN A 242 -10.37 -28.99 34.22
C GLN A 242 -10.99 -27.81 33.42
N TYR A 243 -10.67 -26.59 33.77
CA TYR A 243 -10.92 -25.39 32.99
C TYR A 243 -9.92 -25.33 31.84
N ARG A 244 -10.38 -25.24 30.60
CA ARG A 244 -9.59 -25.26 29.38
C ARG A 244 -9.80 -23.98 28.58
N LEU A 245 -8.73 -23.52 27.92
CA LEU A 245 -8.74 -22.37 27.00
C LEU A 245 -9.40 -22.75 25.66
N SER A 246 -10.69 -22.97 25.74
CA SER A 246 -11.58 -23.33 24.63
C SER A 246 -12.93 -22.66 24.85
N GLY A 247 -13.42 -21.94 23.86
CA GLY A 247 -14.66 -21.18 23.92
C GLY A 247 -15.28 -20.98 22.54
N PRO A 248 -16.30 -20.10 22.43
CA PRO A 248 -17.03 -19.91 21.17
C PRO A 248 -16.23 -19.22 20.07
N HIS A 249 -15.10 -18.59 20.38
CA HIS A 249 -14.36 -17.76 19.44
C HIS A 249 -12.90 -18.20 19.25
N ALA A 250 -12.29 -18.81 20.26
CA ALA A 250 -10.90 -19.22 20.25
C ALA A 250 -10.71 -20.58 20.92
N ARG A 251 -9.65 -21.28 20.56
CA ARG A 251 -9.19 -22.50 21.20
C ARG A 251 -7.68 -22.61 21.10
N VAL A 252 -7.01 -22.84 22.24
CA VAL A 252 -5.58 -23.16 22.26
C VAL A 252 -5.40 -24.63 21.89
N VAL A 253 -4.46 -24.87 20.96
CA VAL A 253 -4.10 -26.20 20.48
C VAL A 253 -2.59 -26.37 20.53
N ASP A 254 -2.11 -27.60 20.39
CA ASP A 254 -0.69 -27.94 20.33
C ASP A 254 -0.55 -28.96 19.19
N VAL A 255 -0.16 -28.47 18.03
CA VAL A 255 -0.11 -29.26 16.80
C VAL A 255 1.23 -29.15 16.06
N MET A 256 2.04 -28.16 16.43
CA MET A 256 3.37 -27.96 15.88
C MET A 256 4.43 -28.31 16.91
N ALA A 257 5.59 -28.78 16.46
CA ALA A 257 6.72 -28.99 17.38
C ALA A 257 7.33 -27.64 17.81
N PRO A 258 7.77 -27.51 19.08
CA PRO A 258 7.86 -28.54 20.13
C PRO A 258 6.50 -28.80 20.79
N GLU A 259 6.20 -30.05 21.10
CA GLU A 259 4.97 -30.41 21.81
C GLU A 259 4.88 -29.75 23.18
N SER A 260 3.76 -29.09 23.44
CA SER A 260 3.54 -28.21 24.57
C SER A 260 2.06 -28.17 24.93
N ALA A 261 1.58 -29.17 25.73
CA ALA A 261 0.16 -29.29 26.02
C ALA A 261 -0.50 -27.96 26.45
N PRO A 262 -1.66 -27.59 25.87
CA PRO A 262 -2.37 -26.36 26.20
C PRO A 262 -2.63 -26.24 27.72
N TYR A 263 -2.49 -25.03 28.24
CA TYR A 263 -2.72 -24.77 29.65
C TYR A 263 -4.14 -25.12 30.08
N SER A 264 -4.26 -25.77 31.22
CA SER A 264 -5.53 -26.03 31.90
C SER A 264 -5.36 -26.03 33.41
N SER A 265 -6.42 -25.74 34.16
CA SER A 265 -6.39 -25.72 35.61
C SER A 265 -7.63 -26.33 36.21
N SER A 266 -7.51 -27.06 37.33
CA SER A 266 -8.66 -27.44 38.16
C SER A 266 -9.14 -26.33 39.11
N ASP A 267 -8.33 -25.25 39.24
CA ASP A 267 -8.65 -24.06 40.05
C ASP A 267 -9.14 -22.92 39.17
N VAL A 268 -10.29 -22.40 39.46
CA VAL A 268 -10.92 -21.26 38.80
C VAL A 268 -10.07 -19.98 38.95
N GLN A 269 -9.20 -19.91 39.97
CA GLN A 269 -8.24 -18.81 40.16
C GLN A 269 -6.91 -19.04 39.47
N GLY A 270 -6.70 -20.18 38.85
CA GLY A 270 -5.42 -20.59 38.25
C GLY A 270 -5.01 -19.83 36.98
N PHE A 271 -5.81 -18.83 36.48
CA PHE A 271 -5.57 -18.14 35.23
C PHE A 271 -4.91 -16.74 35.40
N ARG A 272 -4.55 -16.38 36.63
CA ARG A 272 -3.84 -15.14 36.93
C ARG A 272 -2.33 -15.32 36.99
N LEU A 273 -1.77 -15.95 35.95
CA LEU A 273 -0.35 -16.23 35.81
C LEU A 273 0.44 -14.97 35.45
N THR A 274 1.75 -15.03 35.63
CA THR A 274 2.72 -14.04 35.13
C THR A 274 3.48 -14.66 33.96
N ARG A 275 4.23 -13.86 33.23
CA ARG A 275 5.05 -14.33 32.10
C ARG A 275 6.11 -15.38 32.47
N ASP A 276 6.45 -15.48 33.75
CA ASP A 276 7.35 -16.54 34.25
C ASP A 276 6.68 -17.92 34.23
N ASP A 277 5.37 -17.97 34.15
CA ASP A 277 4.61 -19.20 34.08
C ASP A 277 4.31 -19.52 32.59
N ARG A 278 4.65 -20.72 32.16
CA ARG A 278 4.46 -21.15 30.78
C ARG A 278 3.01 -20.96 30.26
N GLY A 279 2.02 -21.17 31.09
CA GLY A 279 0.61 -21.01 30.73
C GLY A 279 0.20 -19.57 30.46
N PHE A 280 1.03 -18.57 30.76
CA PHE A 280 0.71 -17.16 30.52
C PHE A 280 0.56 -16.85 29.02
N ALA A 281 1.48 -17.38 28.18
CA ALA A 281 1.41 -17.22 26.73
C ALA A 281 0.10 -17.73 26.16
N ASP A 282 -0.34 -18.92 26.59
CA ASP A 282 -1.64 -19.49 26.18
C ASP A 282 -2.83 -18.61 26.58
N ILE A 283 -2.83 -18.13 27.81
CA ILE A 283 -3.89 -17.27 28.34
C ILE A 283 -3.95 -15.94 27.58
N ASN A 284 -2.79 -15.32 27.35
CA ASN A 284 -2.69 -14.04 26.66
C ASN A 284 -3.16 -14.15 25.20
N ALA A 285 -2.66 -15.13 24.48
CA ALA A 285 -3.02 -15.33 23.08
C ALA A 285 -4.49 -15.71 22.92
N TYR A 286 -5.01 -16.59 23.78
CA TYR A 286 -6.42 -16.96 23.80
C TYR A 286 -7.33 -15.74 24.05
N TYR A 287 -6.99 -14.90 25.03
CA TYR A 287 -7.71 -13.68 25.36
C TYR A 287 -7.81 -12.74 24.15
N HIS A 288 -6.69 -12.47 23.50
CA HIS A 288 -6.68 -11.55 22.37
C HIS A 288 -7.40 -12.09 21.15
N LEU A 289 -7.29 -13.38 20.85
CA LEU A 289 -8.02 -13.98 19.74
C LEU A 289 -9.54 -13.99 19.98
N ASP A 290 -9.98 -14.31 21.21
CA ASP A 290 -11.40 -14.22 21.61
C ASP A 290 -11.91 -12.76 21.53
N LEU A 291 -11.11 -11.81 22.00
CA LEU A 291 -11.44 -10.38 21.94
C LEU A 291 -11.54 -9.89 20.50
N ALA A 292 -10.62 -10.29 19.62
CA ALA A 292 -10.59 -9.89 18.22
C ALA A 292 -11.81 -10.45 17.46
N GLN A 293 -12.19 -11.69 17.67
CA GLN A 293 -13.40 -12.26 17.09
C GLN A 293 -14.68 -11.60 17.61
N ARG A 294 -14.76 -11.31 18.91
CA ARG A 294 -15.89 -10.56 19.48
C ARG A 294 -15.98 -9.17 18.88
N HIS A 295 -14.84 -8.50 18.69
CA HIS A 295 -14.79 -7.20 18.03
C HIS A 295 -15.31 -7.26 16.59
N LEU A 296 -14.83 -8.21 15.79
CA LEU A 296 -15.30 -8.41 14.41
C LEU A 296 -16.83 -8.60 14.35
N LYS A 297 -17.41 -9.39 15.24
CA LYS A 297 -18.86 -9.59 15.33
C LYS A 297 -19.60 -8.33 15.77
N ALA A 298 -19.03 -7.56 16.72
CA ALA A 298 -19.59 -6.28 17.17
C ALA A 298 -19.56 -5.21 16.06
N LEU A 299 -18.63 -5.30 15.14
CA LEU A 299 -18.60 -4.47 13.92
C LEU A 299 -19.71 -4.84 12.92
N GLY A 300 -20.42 -5.97 13.11
CA GLY A 300 -21.52 -6.43 12.26
C GLY A 300 -21.16 -7.61 11.33
N PHE A 301 -19.91 -8.07 11.33
CA PHE A 301 -19.48 -9.21 10.50
C PHE A 301 -19.69 -10.55 11.26
N THR A 302 -20.93 -10.82 11.66
CA THR A 302 -21.30 -11.90 12.59
C THR A 302 -20.96 -13.30 12.10
N ASP A 303 -21.09 -13.53 10.78
CA ASP A 303 -20.97 -14.85 10.16
C ASP A 303 -19.70 -15.00 9.32
N LEU A 304 -18.81 -13.99 9.34
CA LEU A 304 -17.59 -13.99 8.51
C LEU A 304 -16.64 -15.10 8.93
N ILE A 305 -16.38 -15.22 10.23
CA ILE A 305 -15.58 -16.32 10.80
C ILE A 305 -16.52 -17.15 11.68
N PRO A 306 -17.09 -18.23 11.16
CA PRO A 306 -17.97 -19.08 11.93
C PRO A 306 -17.17 -20.00 12.87
N GLY A 307 -17.59 -20.08 14.14
CA GLY A 307 -16.95 -20.94 15.15
C GLY A 307 -15.66 -20.37 15.74
N ALA A 308 -14.93 -21.22 16.46
CA ALA A 308 -13.66 -20.87 17.07
C ALA A 308 -12.51 -21.02 16.08
N LEU A 309 -11.56 -20.09 16.15
CA LEU A 309 -10.24 -20.24 15.53
C LEU A 309 -9.29 -20.95 16.48
N ASP A 310 -8.46 -21.81 15.95
CA ASP A 310 -7.38 -22.44 16.70
C ASP A 310 -6.17 -21.49 16.78
N ILE A 311 -5.42 -21.58 17.88
CA ILE A 311 -4.16 -20.88 18.07
C ILE A 311 -3.14 -21.80 18.75
N ASP A 312 -2.00 -22.00 18.08
CA ASP A 312 -0.83 -22.69 18.62
C ASP A 312 0.17 -21.62 19.08
N THR A 313 0.41 -21.57 20.38
CA THR A 313 1.19 -20.51 21.03
C THR A 313 2.68 -20.83 21.12
N ASP A 314 3.09 -22.00 20.63
CA ASP A 314 4.45 -22.52 20.65
C ASP A 314 4.77 -23.25 19.34
N ALA A 315 4.42 -22.61 18.21
CA ALA A 315 4.49 -23.19 16.87
C ALA A 315 5.90 -23.14 16.25
N GLY A 316 6.93 -23.46 17.01
CA GLY A 316 8.31 -23.58 16.53
C GLY A 316 9.29 -22.58 17.10
N TYR A 317 10.58 -22.81 16.79
CA TYR A 317 11.70 -22.01 17.27
C TYR A 317 12.04 -20.81 16.37
N GLN A 318 11.15 -20.43 15.46
CA GLN A 318 11.36 -19.27 14.60
C GLN A 318 10.82 -18.02 15.29
N ASP A 319 11.46 -16.89 15.03
CA ASP A 319 11.00 -15.55 15.39
C ASP A 319 10.09 -15.05 14.27
N ASN A 320 8.93 -15.71 14.14
CA ASN A 320 7.92 -15.41 13.13
C ASN A 320 6.61 -16.13 13.42
N SER A 321 5.52 -15.43 13.29
CA SER A 321 4.16 -15.96 13.37
C SER A 321 3.48 -15.98 12.01
N LEU A 322 2.34 -16.67 11.91
CA LEU A 322 1.49 -16.64 10.72
C LEU A 322 0.07 -17.12 11.03
N TYR A 323 -0.85 -16.71 10.18
CA TYR A 323 -2.13 -17.37 10.03
C TYR A 323 -2.03 -18.48 8.97
N ASP A 324 -2.31 -19.74 9.35
CA ASP A 324 -2.44 -20.84 8.39
C ASP A 324 -3.86 -20.84 7.80
N PRO A 325 -4.01 -20.50 6.50
CA PRO A 325 -5.33 -20.42 5.86
C PRO A 325 -5.97 -21.80 5.65
N PHE A 326 -5.20 -22.89 5.69
CA PHE A 326 -5.70 -24.25 5.44
C PHE A 326 -6.25 -24.89 6.69
N GLU A 327 -5.48 -24.76 7.78
CA GLU A 327 -5.90 -25.27 9.09
C GLU A 327 -6.77 -24.25 9.84
N ARG A 328 -6.87 -23.01 9.34
CA ARG A 328 -7.60 -21.88 9.96
C ARG A 328 -7.12 -21.63 11.39
N ARG A 329 -5.82 -21.51 11.52
CA ARG A 329 -5.14 -21.46 12.80
C ARG A 329 -4.09 -20.37 12.81
N LEU A 330 -3.94 -19.71 13.95
CA LEU A 330 -2.76 -18.88 14.20
C LEU A 330 -1.64 -19.76 14.74
N GLU A 331 -0.43 -19.61 14.20
CA GLU A 331 0.78 -20.29 14.64
C GLU A 331 1.79 -19.23 15.09
N LEU A 332 2.05 -19.19 16.40
CA LEU A 332 2.90 -18.18 17.02
C LEU A 332 4.29 -18.71 17.33
N GLY A 333 5.33 -17.98 16.92
CA GLY A 333 6.72 -18.31 17.17
C GLY A 333 7.11 -18.06 18.63
N ARG A 334 8.16 -18.75 19.09
CA ARG A 334 8.66 -18.62 20.47
C ARG A 334 10.06 -18.06 20.59
N SER A 335 10.76 -17.86 19.48
CA SER A 335 12.13 -17.34 19.51
C SER A 335 12.13 -15.83 19.73
N GLY A 336 13.13 -15.33 20.43
CA GLY A 336 13.13 -13.91 20.79
C GLY A 336 12.13 -13.63 21.91
N VAL A 337 11.31 -12.61 21.76
CA VAL A 337 10.08 -12.43 22.54
C VAL A 337 9.10 -13.50 22.07
N PRO A 338 8.51 -14.33 22.94
CA PRO A 338 7.44 -15.20 22.49
C PRO A 338 6.29 -14.38 21.88
N ASP A 339 5.98 -14.62 20.61
CA ASP A 339 4.99 -13.82 19.86
C ASP A 339 3.61 -13.82 20.55
N ALA A 340 3.30 -14.87 21.31
CA ALA A 340 2.11 -14.98 22.14
C ALA A 340 2.06 -13.96 23.32
N GLU A 341 3.18 -13.31 23.65
CA GLU A 341 3.24 -12.22 24.64
C GLU A 341 2.93 -10.84 24.02
N ASP A 342 2.99 -10.68 22.70
CA ASP A 342 2.67 -9.40 22.06
C ASP A 342 1.22 -9.37 21.50
N PRO A 343 0.34 -8.57 22.09
CA PRO A 343 -1.03 -8.40 21.59
C PRO A 343 -1.08 -8.01 20.10
N MET A 344 -0.14 -7.20 19.63
CA MET A 344 -0.14 -6.72 18.25
C MET A 344 0.16 -7.81 17.25
N VAL A 345 1.02 -8.80 17.58
CA VAL A 345 1.25 -9.97 16.73
C VAL A 345 -0.05 -10.76 16.57
N ILE A 346 -0.76 -11.02 17.66
CA ILE A 346 -2.01 -11.81 17.63
C ILE A 346 -3.09 -11.12 16.79
N TRP A 347 -3.25 -9.80 16.91
CA TRP A 347 -4.20 -9.04 16.11
C TRP A 347 -3.79 -8.93 14.64
N HIS A 348 -2.51 -8.89 14.34
CA HIS A 348 -1.99 -8.90 12.98
C HIS A 348 -2.32 -10.22 12.28
N GLU A 349 -1.98 -11.35 12.90
CA GLU A 349 -2.27 -12.68 12.35
C GLU A 349 -3.77 -12.95 12.23
N PHE A 350 -4.56 -12.43 13.17
CA PHE A 350 -6.02 -12.44 13.04
C PHE A 350 -6.49 -11.65 11.81
N GLY A 351 -5.80 -10.56 11.46
CA GLY A 351 -6.05 -9.78 10.24
C GLY A 351 -5.96 -10.62 8.98
N HIS A 352 -4.91 -11.46 8.86
CA HIS A 352 -4.80 -12.43 7.76
C HIS A 352 -5.97 -13.41 7.75
N GLY A 353 -6.40 -13.86 8.93
CA GLY A 353 -7.59 -14.70 9.06
C GLY A 353 -8.86 -14.02 8.55
N VAL A 354 -9.07 -12.75 8.87
CA VAL A 354 -10.21 -11.96 8.36
C VAL A 354 -10.18 -11.86 6.84
N GLN A 355 -9.02 -11.49 6.26
CA GLN A 355 -8.88 -11.39 4.80
C GLN A 355 -9.16 -12.71 4.11
N HIS A 356 -8.60 -13.81 4.62
CA HIS A 356 -8.82 -15.14 4.07
C HIS A 356 -10.30 -15.53 4.05
N HIS A 357 -11.04 -15.23 5.12
CA HIS A 357 -12.47 -15.55 5.17
C HIS A 357 -13.32 -14.69 4.23
N ILE A 358 -12.88 -13.47 3.92
CA ILE A 358 -13.51 -12.61 2.89
C ILE A 358 -13.15 -13.12 1.49
N LEU A 359 -11.87 -13.37 1.24
CA LEU A 359 -11.28 -13.65 -0.06
C LEU A 359 -10.48 -14.95 0.01
N PRO A 360 -11.11 -16.10 -0.23
CA PRO A 360 -10.43 -17.39 -0.09
C PRO A 360 -9.33 -17.65 -1.15
N ASP A 361 -9.29 -16.92 -2.26
CA ASP A 361 -8.27 -17.08 -3.32
C ASP A 361 -7.63 -15.71 -3.63
N LEU A 362 -6.67 -15.32 -2.81
CA LEU A 362 -5.95 -14.06 -2.99
C LEU A 362 -4.89 -14.14 -4.10
N GLY A 363 -4.31 -15.32 -4.30
CA GLY A 363 -3.20 -15.53 -5.23
C GLY A 363 -1.95 -14.73 -4.86
N GLU A 364 -0.88 -14.92 -5.62
CA GLU A 364 0.36 -14.12 -5.48
C GLU A 364 0.42 -12.95 -6.47
N GLU A 365 -0.64 -12.74 -7.26
CA GLU A 365 -0.72 -11.66 -8.24
C GLU A 365 -1.09 -10.33 -7.57
N GLY A 366 -0.71 -9.22 -8.20
CA GLY A 366 -1.03 -7.88 -7.70
C GLY A 366 -0.15 -7.44 -6.53
N ASP A 367 -0.75 -6.76 -5.55
CA ASP A 367 -0.05 -6.22 -4.38
C ASP A 367 -0.53 -6.89 -3.07
N TRP A 368 -1.15 -8.08 -3.15
CA TRP A 368 -1.77 -8.73 -1.99
C TRP A 368 -0.81 -8.98 -0.84
N GLY A 369 0.46 -9.30 -1.10
CA GLY A 369 1.44 -9.51 -0.04
C GLY A 369 1.55 -8.30 0.88
N ALA A 370 1.86 -7.13 0.31
CA ALA A 370 1.99 -5.90 1.10
C ALA A 370 0.63 -5.37 1.62
N ILE A 371 -0.47 -5.60 0.88
CA ILE A 371 -1.83 -5.27 1.38
C ILE A 371 -2.16 -6.11 2.62
N GLY A 372 -1.86 -7.40 2.60
CA GLY A 372 -2.13 -8.31 3.70
C GLY A 372 -1.40 -7.89 4.98
N GLU A 373 -0.10 -7.69 4.86
CA GLU A 373 0.75 -7.24 5.96
C GLU A 373 0.30 -5.87 6.50
N GLY A 374 0.08 -4.90 5.60
CA GLY A 374 -0.36 -3.56 6.01
C GLY A 374 -1.76 -3.52 6.62
N PHE A 375 -2.64 -4.46 6.25
CA PHE A 375 -3.96 -4.62 6.89
C PHE A 375 -3.84 -5.22 8.30
N GLY A 376 -2.99 -6.24 8.48
CA GLY A 376 -2.68 -6.80 9.79
C GLY A 376 -2.11 -5.74 10.73
N ASP A 377 -1.12 -4.96 10.26
CA ASP A 377 -0.53 -3.84 10.99
C ASP A 377 -1.58 -2.80 11.40
N TYR A 378 -2.49 -2.45 10.46
CA TYR A 378 -3.57 -1.51 10.74
C TYR A 378 -4.51 -2.01 11.84
N LEU A 379 -4.97 -3.27 11.79
CA LEU A 379 -5.86 -3.83 12.81
C LEU A 379 -5.20 -3.88 14.19
N ALA A 380 -3.94 -4.30 14.25
CA ALA A 380 -3.14 -4.32 15.47
C ALA A 380 -3.01 -2.92 16.08
N ALA A 381 -2.68 -1.93 15.25
CA ALA A 381 -2.56 -0.53 15.67
C ALA A 381 -3.92 0.07 16.07
N SER A 382 -5.01 -0.21 15.34
CA SER A 382 -6.37 0.22 15.69
C SER A 382 -6.79 -0.31 17.05
N HIS A 383 -6.53 -1.60 17.34
CA HIS A 383 -6.78 -2.18 18.64
C HIS A 383 -6.00 -1.45 19.75
N ARG A 384 -4.68 -1.31 19.59
CA ARG A 384 -3.81 -0.65 20.57
C ARG A 384 -4.25 0.78 20.88
N GLN A 385 -4.72 1.52 19.86
CA GLN A 385 -5.24 2.88 20.00
C GLN A 385 -6.52 3.00 20.85
N ARG A 386 -7.18 1.90 21.22
CA ARG A 386 -8.33 1.89 22.13
C ARG A 386 -7.94 2.18 23.58
N SER A 387 -6.71 1.89 23.97
CA SER A 387 -6.16 2.23 25.28
C SER A 387 -5.57 3.65 25.30
N GLU A 388 -5.65 4.33 26.43
CA GLU A 388 -5.00 5.64 26.60
C GLU A 388 -3.48 5.55 26.46
N ALA A 389 -2.88 4.53 27.07
CA ALA A 389 -1.44 4.29 26.97
C ALA A 389 -1.00 4.08 25.52
N GLY A 390 -1.77 3.32 24.72
CA GLY A 390 -1.48 3.10 23.29
C GLY A 390 -1.55 4.37 22.44
N ARG A 391 -2.42 5.32 22.82
CA ARG A 391 -2.47 6.65 22.16
C ARG A 391 -1.31 7.57 22.52
N GLN A 392 -0.74 7.40 23.71
CA GLN A 392 0.29 8.31 24.24
C GLN A 392 1.71 7.84 23.99
N PHE A 393 1.93 6.52 23.94
CA PHE A 393 3.27 5.94 23.87
C PHE A 393 3.54 5.30 22.52
N GLU A 394 4.50 5.84 21.77
CA GLU A 394 4.95 5.35 20.44
C GLU A 394 3.76 4.91 19.55
N PRO A 395 2.74 5.78 19.31
CA PRO A 395 1.42 5.39 18.80
C PRO A 395 1.45 4.77 17.39
N ALA A 396 2.45 5.09 16.60
CA ALA A 396 2.59 4.59 15.22
C ALA A 396 3.42 3.29 15.11
N MET A 397 4.04 2.84 16.19
CA MET A 397 4.90 1.65 16.16
C MET A 397 4.07 0.37 16.17
N VAL A 398 4.42 -0.58 15.30
CA VAL A 398 3.85 -1.93 15.24
C VAL A 398 4.80 -2.90 15.94
N PHE A 399 4.25 -3.87 16.68
CA PHE A 399 5.00 -4.87 17.46
C PHE A 399 5.95 -4.24 18.48
N ASN A 400 5.41 -3.37 19.32
CA ASN A 400 6.21 -2.57 20.24
C ASN A 400 6.93 -3.42 21.33
N TRP A 401 6.44 -4.60 21.63
CA TRP A 401 7.06 -5.55 22.55
C TRP A 401 8.00 -6.49 21.82
N ASP A 402 7.55 -7.18 20.79
CA ASP A 402 8.29 -8.16 20.02
C ASP A 402 9.49 -7.56 19.27
N ALA A 403 9.31 -6.50 18.52
CA ALA A 403 10.33 -5.93 17.65
C ALA A 403 11.57 -5.36 18.36
N ARG A 404 11.63 -5.39 19.70
CA ARG A 404 12.76 -4.83 20.47
C ARG A 404 13.83 -5.85 20.81
N PHE A 405 13.60 -7.12 20.52
CA PHE A 405 14.60 -8.17 20.79
C PHE A 405 15.47 -8.48 19.56
N THR A 406 14.99 -8.24 18.36
CA THR A 406 15.63 -8.66 17.11
C THR A 406 16.30 -7.50 16.38
N ASP A 407 17.21 -7.80 15.42
CA ASP A 407 17.76 -6.85 14.46
C ASP A 407 16.70 -6.35 13.44
N ARG A 408 15.42 -6.70 13.63
CA ARG A 408 14.33 -6.24 12.79
C ARG A 408 14.10 -4.75 13.00
N THR A 409 14.02 -4.01 11.93
CA THR A 409 13.57 -2.61 11.98
C THR A 409 12.08 -2.59 12.29
N PRO A 410 11.64 -1.99 13.40
CA PRO A 410 10.22 -1.90 13.72
C PRO A 410 9.47 -1.21 12.59
N ARG A 411 8.29 -1.75 12.23
CA ARG A 411 7.39 -1.07 11.30
C ARG A 411 6.73 0.12 11.98
N GLN A 412 6.63 1.23 11.25
CA GLN A 412 6.03 2.47 11.75
C GLN A 412 4.97 2.97 10.77
N LEU A 413 3.79 3.30 11.28
CA LEU A 413 2.65 3.74 10.49
C LEU A 413 2.56 5.27 10.32
N ASP A 414 3.68 5.96 10.47
CA ASP A 414 3.83 7.40 10.24
C ASP A 414 4.94 7.75 9.24
N ASP A 415 5.56 6.73 8.62
CA ASP A 415 6.61 6.92 7.64
C ASP A 415 6.05 7.35 6.26
N LEU A 416 6.41 8.57 5.82
CA LEU A 416 5.96 9.16 4.56
C LEU A 416 6.91 8.95 3.38
N ARG A 417 8.02 8.26 3.57
CA ARG A 417 9.07 8.10 2.55
C ARG A 417 8.66 7.19 1.40
N ALA A 418 7.94 6.11 1.71
CA ALA A 418 7.50 5.19 0.67
C ALA A 418 6.40 5.82 -0.20
N ARG A 419 6.60 5.78 -1.50
CA ARG A 419 5.65 6.24 -2.52
C ARG A 419 5.31 5.11 -3.46
N TYR A 420 4.02 4.98 -3.78
CA TYR A 420 3.56 3.97 -4.72
C TYR A 420 4.02 4.31 -6.15
N HIS A 421 4.49 3.30 -6.85
CA HIS A 421 4.84 3.40 -8.27
C HIS A 421 4.01 2.37 -9.08
N PRO A 422 3.31 2.79 -10.14
CA PRO A 422 2.36 1.92 -10.85
C PRO A 422 3.00 0.74 -11.60
N ASP A 423 4.29 0.84 -11.95
CA ASP A 423 5.00 -0.19 -12.69
C ASP A 423 5.55 -1.32 -11.80
N TYR A 424 5.36 -1.19 -10.48
CA TYR A 424 5.85 -2.18 -9.51
C TYR A 424 4.76 -3.04 -8.91
N ARG A 425 5.17 -4.23 -8.45
CA ARG A 425 4.43 -5.07 -7.50
C ARG A 425 5.04 -4.90 -6.13
N TYR A 426 4.22 -4.97 -5.12
CA TYR A 426 4.62 -4.82 -3.73
C TYR A 426 4.39 -6.14 -2.99
N PRO A 427 5.37 -7.08 -3.03
CA PRO A 427 5.30 -8.27 -2.20
C PRO A 427 5.50 -7.90 -0.73
N ALA A 428 5.08 -8.79 0.17
CA ALA A 428 5.29 -8.63 1.60
C ALA A 428 6.77 -8.40 1.97
N HIS A 429 7.02 -7.63 3.01
CA HIS A 429 8.32 -7.44 3.66
C HIS A 429 9.43 -6.90 2.75
N ARG A 430 9.09 -6.15 1.72
CA ARG A 430 10.07 -5.51 0.83
C ARG A 430 10.26 -4.05 1.18
N THR A 431 11.50 -3.68 1.42
CA THR A 431 11.87 -2.28 1.73
C THR A 431 11.88 -1.43 0.45
N ILE A 432 11.32 -0.23 0.56
CA ILE A 432 11.29 0.79 -0.50
C ILE A 432 11.70 2.11 0.15
N ASN A 433 12.83 2.67 -0.27
CA ASN A 433 13.35 3.94 0.26
C ASN A 433 13.49 3.95 1.80
N GLY A 434 13.86 2.82 2.40
CA GLY A 434 13.97 2.66 3.85
C GLY A 434 12.65 2.39 4.58
N SER A 435 11.53 2.28 3.86
CA SER A 435 10.23 1.88 4.39
C SER A 435 9.81 0.52 3.83
N ASN A 436 9.10 -0.29 4.62
CA ASN A 436 8.49 -1.51 4.10
C ASN A 436 7.37 -1.20 3.10
N GLY A 437 7.23 -2.03 2.07
CA GLY A 437 6.10 -1.98 1.14
C GLY A 437 4.75 -2.12 1.85
N ASP A 438 4.71 -2.87 2.95
CA ASP A 438 3.57 -3.06 3.84
C ASP A 438 3.07 -1.73 4.42
N GLN A 439 3.99 -0.82 4.75
CA GLN A 439 3.70 0.52 5.26
C GLN A 439 3.02 1.42 4.22
N LEU A 440 3.17 1.13 2.91
CA LEU A 440 2.39 1.82 1.87
C LEU A 440 0.88 1.61 2.01
N TRP A 441 0.47 0.48 2.57
CA TRP A 441 -0.94 0.21 2.84
C TRP A 441 -1.35 0.60 4.26
N GLY A 442 -0.60 0.18 5.27
CA GLY A 442 -0.91 0.41 6.68
C GLY A 442 -0.85 1.90 7.08
N THR A 443 0.17 2.64 6.65
CA THR A 443 0.37 4.05 7.04
C THR A 443 -0.79 4.97 6.66
N PRO A 444 -1.27 5.02 5.39
CA PRO A 444 -2.38 5.90 5.04
C PRO A 444 -3.68 5.57 5.78
N LEU A 445 -3.94 4.28 6.05
CA LEU A 445 -5.10 3.87 6.83
C LEU A 445 -5.02 4.38 8.27
N PHE A 446 -3.87 4.22 8.90
CA PHE A 446 -3.66 4.64 10.29
C PHE A 446 -3.71 6.16 10.45
N GLN A 447 -3.10 6.92 9.55
CA GLN A 447 -3.16 8.38 9.55
C GLN A 447 -4.59 8.91 9.40
N ALA A 448 -5.34 8.31 8.47
CA ALA A 448 -6.75 8.66 8.27
C ALA A 448 -7.61 8.30 9.49
N LEU A 449 -7.35 7.16 10.15
CA LEU A 449 -7.99 6.78 11.42
C LEU A 449 -7.75 7.82 12.51
N LEU A 450 -6.50 8.22 12.74
CA LEU A 450 -6.17 9.21 13.78
C LEU A 450 -6.90 10.54 13.53
N THR A 451 -6.93 10.98 12.27
CA THR A 451 -7.65 12.21 11.90
C THR A 451 -9.16 12.05 12.05
N ALA A 452 -9.71 10.90 11.68
CA ALA A 452 -11.13 10.59 11.85
C ALA A 452 -11.56 10.62 13.32
N VAL A 453 -10.74 10.06 14.21
CA VAL A 453 -10.99 10.09 15.66
C VAL A 453 -10.89 11.50 16.20
N ALA A 454 -9.93 12.30 15.75
CA ALA A 454 -9.81 13.71 16.15
C ALA A 454 -11.02 14.56 15.72
N GLU A 455 -11.57 14.32 14.51
CA GLU A 455 -12.71 15.07 13.97
C GLU A 455 -14.07 14.55 14.50
N HIS A 456 -14.21 13.25 14.78
CA HIS A 456 -15.52 12.62 15.05
C HIS A 456 -15.62 11.88 16.39
N GLY A 457 -14.53 11.84 17.17
CA GLY A 457 -14.48 11.18 18.49
C GLY A 457 -14.26 9.66 18.41
N GLU A 458 -14.25 9.00 19.57
CA GLU A 458 -13.85 7.60 19.72
C GLU A 458 -14.72 6.59 18.91
N ALA A 459 -16.00 6.91 18.68
CA ALA A 459 -16.87 6.06 17.84
C ALA A 459 -16.34 5.89 16.40
N ALA A 460 -15.53 6.84 15.94
CA ALA A 460 -14.91 6.77 14.62
C ALA A 460 -13.98 5.56 14.43
N ARG A 461 -13.43 4.98 15.52
CA ARG A 461 -12.59 3.77 15.42
C ARG A 461 -13.35 2.59 14.86
N ASP A 462 -14.50 2.27 15.48
CA ASP A 462 -15.34 1.15 15.02
C ASP A 462 -15.92 1.43 13.64
N GLU A 463 -16.33 2.66 13.37
CA GLU A 463 -16.83 3.06 12.06
C GLU A 463 -15.73 2.92 10.98
N PHE A 464 -14.50 3.25 11.31
CA PHE A 464 -13.37 3.15 10.41
C PHE A 464 -12.93 1.71 10.18
N ASP A 465 -12.86 0.88 11.24
CA ASP A 465 -12.59 -0.55 11.12
C ASP A 465 -13.62 -1.23 10.21
N ARG A 466 -14.93 -0.86 10.32
CA ARG A 466 -15.97 -1.34 9.39
C ARG A 466 -15.66 -0.99 7.94
N VAL A 467 -15.25 0.24 7.67
CA VAL A 467 -14.91 0.69 6.32
C VAL A 467 -13.77 -0.14 5.73
N ILE A 468 -12.71 -0.33 6.51
CA ILE A 468 -11.52 -1.03 6.03
C ILE A 468 -11.82 -2.50 5.76
N ILE A 469 -12.47 -3.19 6.68
CA ILE A 469 -12.86 -4.61 6.50
C ILE A 469 -13.83 -4.76 5.32
N GLU A 470 -14.88 -3.93 5.25
CA GLU A 470 -15.88 -3.96 4.19
C GLU A 470 -15.26 -3.75 2.80
N SER A 471 -14.21 -2.94 2.70
CA SER A 471 -13.57 -2.64 1.42
C SER A 471 -12.93 -3.86 0.72
N HIS A 472 -12.67 -4.93 1.47
CA HIS A 472 -12.08 -6.17 0.94
C HIS A 472 -13.08 -7.11 0.25
N PHE A 473 -14.38 -6.95 0.47
CA PHE A 473 -15.38 -7.84 -0.14
C PHE A 473 -15.50 -7.62 -1.66
N GLY A 474 -15.83 -8.69 -2.40
CA GLY A 474 -16.12 -8.66 -3.83
C GLY A 474 -14.90 -8.32 -4.70
N LEU A 475 -13.73 -8.72 -4.27
CA LEU A 475 -12.46 -8.58 -4.97
C LEU A 475 -11.92 -9.96 -5.38
N GLY A 476 -10.72 -9.99 -5.91
CA GLY A 476 -10.04 -11.23 -6.29
C GLY A 476 -8.56 -11.04 -6.58
N PRO A 477 -7.90 -12.05 -7.18
CA PRO A 477 -6.49 -12.01 -7.54
C PRO A 477 -6.16 -10.78 -8.40
N ALA A 478 -4.88 -10.38 -8.41
CA ALA A 478 -4.35 -9.26 -9.20
C ALA A 478 -4.85 -7.86 -8.82
N ILE A 479 -5.47 -7.69 -7.64
CA ILE A 479 -5.78 -6.34 -7.11
C ILE A 479 -4.49 -5.55 -6.87
N ARG A 480 -4.54 -4.25 -7.18
CA ARG A 480 -3.45 -3.33 -6.90
C ARG A 480 -3.88 -2.35 -5.81
N MET A 481 -2.91 -1.86 -5.01
CA MET A 481 -3.19 -0.89 -3.94
C MET A 481 -4.02 0.32 -4.41
N PRO A 482 -3.78 0.96 -5.57
CA PRO A 482 -4.62 2.07 -6.05
C PRO A 482 -6.08 1.69 -6.25
N GLN A 483 -6.35 0.46 -6.68
CA GLN A 483 -7.71 -0.02 -6.89
C GLN A 483 -8.41 -0.23 -5.54
N LEU A 484 -7.73 -0.88 -4.59
CA LEU A 484 -8.27 -1.08 -3.25
C LEU A 484 -8.43 0.27 -2.52
N ALA A 485 -7.51 1.21 -2.69
CA ALA A 485 -7.64 2.56 -2.14
C ALA A 485 -8.91 3.27 -2.66
N ARG A 486 -9.20 3.16 -3.96
CA ARG A 486 -10.43 3.70 -4.54
C ARG A 486 -11.67 3.03 -3.98
N ILE A 487 -11.65 1.72 -3.82
CA ILE A 487 -12.74 0.94 -3.21
C ILE A 487 -12.96 1.35 -1.76
N THR A 488 -11.90 1.53 -1.00
CA THR A 488 -11.97 1.95 0.40
C THR A 488 -12.62 3.33 0.56
N VAL A 489 -12.27 4.29 -0.33
CA VAL A 489 -12.91 5.61 -0.36
C VAL A 489 -14.40 5.51 -0.70
N ASP A 490 -14.77 4.72 -1.72
CA ASP A 490 -16.18 4.52 -2.10
C ASP A 490 -16.96 3.82 -0.98
N THR A 491 -16.37 2.81 -0.35
CA THR A 491 -16.94 2.10 0.81
C THR A 491 -17.23 3.07 1.96
N ALA A 492 -16.28 3.95 2.28
CA ALA A 492 -16.47 4.97 3.32
C ALA A 492 -17.63 5.93 2.99
N ALA A 493 -17.73 6.37 1.73
CA ALA A 493 -18.81 7.24 1.28
C ALA A 493 -20.18 6.55 1.34
N ARG A 494 -20.25 5.24 1.11
CA ARG A 494 -21.50 4.46 1.16
C ARG A 494 -21.93 4.15 2.59
N LEU A 495 -21.03 3.68 3.43
CA LEU A 495 -21.35 3.35 4.83
C LEU A 495 -21.64 4.59 5.66
N TYR A 496 -20.89 5.67 5.43
CA TYR A 496 -20.93 6.88 6.25
C TYR A 496 -20.99 8.17 5.42
N PRO A 497 -22.06 8.40 4.64
CA PRO A 497 -22.13 9.52 3.71
C PRO A 497 -22.10 10.90 4.37
N THR A 498 -22.34 10.99 5.67
CA THR A 498 -22.32 12.24 6.44
C THR A 498 -21.01 12.46 7.22
N ARG A 499 -20.09 11.50 7.18
CA ARG A 499 -18.77 11.58 7.80
C ARG A 499 -17.70 12.01 6.80
N ALA A 500 -16.61 12.55 7.31
CA ALA A 500 -15.48 12.96 6.47
C ALA A 500 -14.58 11.80 6.01
N TYR A 501 -14.91 10.55 6.31
CA TYR A 501 -14.00 9.39 6.15
C TYR A 501 -13.51 9.20 4.72
N ALA A 502 -14.39 9.33 3.72
CA ALA A 502 -14.00 9.24 2.32
C ALA A 502 -12.94 10.29 1.95
N ARG A 503 -13.12 11.55 2.39
CA ARG A 503 -12.17 12.64 2.17
C ARG A 503 -10.83 12.39 2.87
N LEU A 504 -10.86 11.92 4.13
CA LEU A 504 -9.66 11.65 4.91
C LEU A 504 -8.83 10.51 4.31
N LEU A 505 -9.48 9.42 3.91
CA LEU A 505 -8.84 8.30 3.20
C LEU A 505 -8.25 8.74 1.87
N GLU A 506 -9.02 9.49 1.07
CA GLU A 506 -8.55 9.98 -0.21
C GLU A 506 -7.30 10.86 -0.06
N GLN A 507 -7.29 11.76 0.93
CA GLN A 507 -6.14 12.62 1.23
C GLN A 507 -4.91 11.80 1.62
N ALA A 508 -5.05 10.83 2.53
CA ALA A 508 -3.96 9.96 2.96
C ALA A 508 -3.42 9.11 1.80
N PHE A 509 -4.29 8.49 0.99
CA PHE A 509 -3.87 7.71 -0.17
C PHE A 509 -3.15 8.54 -1.24
N ARG A 510 -3.56 9.81 -1.44
CA ARG A 510 -2.85 10.72 -2.35
C ARG A 510 -1.47 11.08 -1.85
N GLN A 511 -1.31 11.27 -0.55
CA GLN A 511 -0.03 11.59 0.08
C GLN A 511 1.02 10.49 -0.20
N HIS A 512 0.59 9.23 -0.25
CA HIS A 512 1.45 8.08 -0.58
C HIS A 512 1.48 7.72 -2.08
N GLY A 513 0.84 8.51 -2.95
CA GLY A 513 0.82 8.26 -4.40
C GLY A 513 -0.07 7.09 -4.83
N LEU A 514 -0.86 6.50 -3.91
CA LEU A 514 -1.82 5.43 -4.21
C LEU A 514 -2.98 5.93 -5.08
N LEU A 515 -3.45 7.14 -4.84
CA LEU A 515 -4.47 7.79 -5.66
C LEU A 515 -3.89 9.01 -6.37
N GLN A 516 -4.23 9.16 -7.64
CA GLN A 516 -3.95 10.35 -8.41
C GLN A 516 -5.16 11.27 -8.40
N ALA A 517 -4.94 12.58 -8.62
CA ALA A 517 -6.03 13.50 -8.86
C ALA A 517 -6.83 13.07 -10.10
N PRO A 518 -8.17 13.13 -10.07
CA PRO A 518 -8.97 12.84 -11.27
C PRO A 518 -8.67 13.81 -12.39
N ILE A 519 -8.34 15.06 -12.02
CA ILE A 519 -7.83 16.12 -12.91
C ILE A 519 -6.67 16.80 -12.19
N ASN A 520 -5.53 16.87 -12.84
CA ASN A 520 -4.42 17.69 -12.39
C ASN A 520 -4.71 19.15 -12.77
N ILE A 521 -4.65 20.04 -11.78
CA ILE A 521 -4.86 21.47 -11.94
C ILE A 521 -3.55 22.17 -11.63
N ALA A 522 -3.02 22.90 -12.61
CA ALA A 522 -1.75 23.60 -12.45
C ALA A 522 -1.83 25.02 -12.98
N LEU A 523 -1.16 25.94 -12.30
CA LEU A 523 -0.90 27.28 -12.81
C LEU A 523 0.31 27.24 -13.74
N ALA A 524 0.35 28.13 -14.72
CA ALA A 524 1.54 28.30 -15.53
C ALA A 524 2.75 28.63 -14.63
N GLU A 525 3.93 28.13 -14.98
CA GLU A 525 5.15 28.39 -14.24
C GLU A 525 5.42 29.90 -14.12
N GLY A 526 5.82 30.34 -12.94
CA GLY A 526 6.08 31.75 -12.65
C GLY A 526 4.84 32.62 -12.49
N SER A 527 3.64 32.04 -12.44
CA SER A 527 2.41 32.81 -12.17
C SER A 527 2.52 33.58 -10.87
N ALA A 528 2.22 34.90 -10.94
CA ALA A 528 2.19 35.81 -9.81
C ALA A 528 1.18 36.92 -10.08
N ILE A 529 0.65 37.54 -9.05
CA ILE A 529 -0.33 38.62 -9.17
C ILE A 529 0.26 39.92 -8.62
N PRO A 530 0.40 40.97 -9.45
CA PRO A 530 0.82 42.27 -8.97
C PRO A 530 -0.28 42.89 -8.07
N LEU A 531 0.14 43.51 -6.98
CA LEU A 531 -0.79 44.19 -6.06
C LEU A 531 -1.48 45.36 -6.77
N GLY A 532 -2.80 45.48 -6.69
CA GLY A 532 -3.59 46.58 -7.24
C GLY A 532 -3.78 46.57 -8.78
N ARG A 533 -3.33 45.52 -9.48
CA ARG A 533 -3.49 45.39 -10.93
C ARG A 533 -4.10 44.06 -11.31
N ARG A 534 -4.95 44.05 -12.34
CA ARG A 534 -5.48 42.82 -12.93
C ARG A 534 -4.41 42.09 -13.70
N GLN A 535 -4.32 40.79 -13.50
CA GLN A 535 -3.38 39.89 -14.17
C GLN A 535 -4.11 38.69 -14.73
N SER A 536 -3.79 38.34 -15.98
CA SER A 536 -4.22 37.07 -16.59
C SER A 536 -3.27 35.95 -16.14
N VAL A 537 -3.82 34.88 -15.60
CA VAL A 537 -3.09 33.68 -15.15
C VAL A 537 -3.65 32.48 -15.92
N GLN A 538 -2.77 31.66 -16.48
CA GLN A 538 -3.12 30.45 -17.20
C GLN A 538 -3.32 29.31 -16.20
N LEU A 539 -4.48 28.63 -16.29
CA LEU A 539 -4.80 27.44 -15.54
C LEU A 539 -4.88 26.25 -16.50
N THR A 540 -4.04 25.26 -16.29
CA THR A 540 -4.04 24.02 -17.06
C THR A 540 -4.76 22.93 -16.31
N LEU A 541 -5.70 22.25 -16.97
CA LEU A 541 -6.48 21.12 -16.49
C LEU A 541 -6.07 19.90 -17.32
N SER A 542 -5.57 18.84 -16.68
CA SER A 542 -5.08 17.65 -17.36
C SER A 542 -5.72 16.40 -16.79
N ASN A 543 -6.19 15.51 -17.66
CA ASN A 543 -6.72 14.20 -17.29
C ASN A 543 -5.58 13.17 -17.23
N PRO A 544 -5.11 12.78 -16.05
CA PRO A 544 -4.06 11.76 -15.91
C PRO A 544 -4.60 10.33 -16.03
N GLY A 545 -5.95 10.17 -16.04
CA GLY A 545 -6.62 8.88 -16.05
C GLY A 545 -6.57 8.19 -17.40
N LYS A 546 -7.04 6.94 -17.42
CA LYS A 546 -7.14 6.10 -18.63
C LYS A 546 -8.50 6.25 -19.36
N GLY A 547 -9.49 6.84 -18.72
CA GLY A 547 -10.84 7.08 -19.24
C GLY A 547 -11.05 8.55 -19.62
N GLU A 548 -12.14 8.81 -20.32
CA GLU A 548 -12.60 10.17 -20.67
C GLU A 548 -13.28 10.80 -19.44
N VAL A 549 -13.02 12.09 -19.20
CA VAL A 549 -13.63 12.88 -18.11
C VAL A 549 -14.28 14.12 -18.70
N THR A 550 -15.54 14.38 -18.36
CA THR A 550 -16.24 15.62 -18.72
C THR A 550 -16.25 16.57 -17.53
N LEU A 551 -15.71 17.76 -17.73
CA LEU A 551 -15.72 18.88 -16.80
C LEU A 551 -16.99 19.69 -17.04
N ASN A 552 -17.98 19.53 -16.15
CA ASN A 552 -19.30 20.17 -16.31
C ASN A 552 -19.28 21.63 -15.82
N GLU A 553 -18.60 21.88 -14.71
CA GLU A 553 -18.54 23.19 -14.06
C GLU A 553 -17.14 23.42 -13.46
N LEU A 554 -16.70 24.68 -13.53
CA LEU A 554 -15.52 25.18 -12.80
C LEU A 554 -15.94 26.39 -12.00
N ALA A 555 -15.73 26.35 -10.69
CA ALA A 555 -15.98 27.46 -9.78
C ALA A 555 -14.74 27.78 -8.95
N LEU A 556 -14.55 29.05 -8.59
CA LEU A 556 -13.44 29.51 -7.77
C LEU A 556 -13.90 29.92 -6.38
N THR A 557 -13.21 29.46 -5.36
CA THR A 557 -13.30 30.01 -4.00
C THR A 557 -12.06 30.85 -3.73
N LEU A 558 -12.24 32.13 -3.50
CA LEU A 558 -11.16 33.10 -3.39
C LEU A 558 -10.99 33.59 -1.95
N PRO A 559 -9.75 33.81 -1.48
CA PRO A 559 -9.51 34.40 -0.18
C PRO A 559 -9.85 35.90 -0.19
N THR A 560 -10.04 36.48 0.99
CA THR A 560 -10.26 37.92 1.16
C THR A 560 -9.11 38.70 0.52
N GLY A 561 -9.43 39.73 -0.30
CA GLY A 561 -8.44 40.52 -1.01
C GLY A 561 -8.08 40.00 -2.41
N LEU A 562 -8.52 38.82 -2.80
CA LEU A 562 -8.39 38.33 -4.17
C LEU A 562 -9.76 38.37 -4.87
N GLN A 563 -9.81 38.90 -6.09
CA GLN A 563 -11.01 38.96 -6.93
C GLN A 563 -10.72 38.30 -8.28
N ALA A 564 -11.73 37.66 -8.86
CA ALA A 564 -11.69 37.16 -10.23
C ALA A 564 -12.78 37.88 -11.07
N ASP A 565 -12.52 38.08 -12.36
CA ASP A 565 -13.56 38.46 -13.29
C ASP A 565 -14.59 37.32 -13.44
N PRO A 566 -15.83 37.63 -13.81
CA PRO A 566 -16.82 36.60 -14.08
C PRO A 566 -16.31 35.55 -15.06
N ASP A 567 -16.54 34.29 -14.72
CA ASP A 567 -16.08 33.17 -15.53
C ASP A 567 -17.02 32.95 -16.70
N ASN A 568 -16.48 32.67 -17.91
CA ASN A 568 -17.18 32.25 -19.11
C ASN A 568 -16.94 30.75 -19.36
N TRP A 569 -16.83 29.94 -18.28
CA TRP A 569 -16.61 28.51 -18.39
C TRP A 569 -17.64 27.83 -19.28
N GLN A 570 -17.17 26.97 -20.18
CA GLN A 570 -18.02 26.07 -20.98
C GLN A 570 -17.63 24.63 -20.66
N PRO A 571 -18.60 23.73 -20.52
CA PRO A 571 -18.29 22.32 -20.31
C PRO A 571 -17.34 21.77 -21.36
N ALA A 572 -16.38 20.94 -20.94
CA ALA A 572 -15.36 20.39 -21.82
C ALA A 572 -15.08 18.92 -21.46
N THR A 573 -14.81 18.12 -22.47
CA THR A 573 -14.47 16.71 -22.31
C THR A 573 -12.99 16.50 -22.60
N LEU A 574 -12.29 15.86 -21.66
CA LEU A 574 -10.88 15.51 -21.78
C LEU A 574 -10.72 14.00 -21.94
N ALA A 575 -10.20 13.59 -23.09
CA ALA A 575 -9.77 12.22 -23.30
C ALA A 575 -8.63 11.84 -22.33
N ALA A 576 -8.35 10.55 -22.20
CA ALA A 576 -7.22 10.05 -21.42
C ALA A 576 -5.91 10.74 -21.84
N GLY A 577 -5.17 11.28 -20.87
CA GLY A 577 -3.90 11.99 -21.08
C GLY A 577 -4.03 13.37 -21.73
N ALA A 578 -5.25 13.84 -22.05
CA ALA A 578 -5.46 15.16 -22.66
C ALA A 578 -5.41 16.29 -21.63
N SER A 579 -5.09 17.49 -22.12
CA SER A 579 -5.06 18.72 -21.31
C SER A 579 -5.78 19.85 -22.04
N MET A 580 -6.34 20.77 -21.26
CA MET A 580 -6.85 22.06 -21.73
C MET A 580 -6.32 23.19 -20.86
N THR A 581 -6.34 24.39 -21.39
CA THR A 581 -5.94 25.59 -20.66
C THR A 581 -7.07 26.62 -20.66
N THR A 582 -7.34 27.21 -19.51
CA THR A 582 -8.25 28.36 -19.36
C THR A 582 -7.52 29.53 -18.73
N THR A 583 -8.03 30.74 -18.91
CA THR A 583 -7.41 31.97 -18.40
C THR A 583 -8.23 32.56 -17.27
N LEU A 584 -7.63 32.71 -16.10
CA LEU A 584 -8.21 33.41 -14.95
C LEU A 584 -7.72 34.87 -14.98
N ARG A 585 -8.62 35.84 -14.85
CA ARG A 585 -8.26 37.26 -14.68
C ARG A 585 -8.45 37.66 -13.21
N LEU A 586 -7.35 37.82 -12.52
CA LEU A 586 -7.31 38.02 -11.08
C LEU A 586 -6.82 39.41 -10.69
N LEU A 587 -7.32 39.94 -9.54
CA LEU A 587 -6.91 41.19 -8.94
C LEU A 587 -6.63 40.97 -7.45
N ALA A 588 -5.41 41.26 -7.02
CA ALA A 588 -5.04 41.26 -5.61
C ALA A 588 -5.10 42.71 -5.05
N GLN A 589 -5.74 42.88 -3.91
CA GLN A 589 -5.89 44.15 -3.21
C GLN A 589 -5.95 43.93 -1.68
N SER A 590 -5.97 45.03 -0.91
CA SER A 590 -6.04 44.93 0.55
C SER A 590 -7.18 43.96 1.00
N PRO A 591 -6.95 43.09 2.02
CA PRO A 591 -5.82 43.13 2.95
C PRO A 591 -4.53 42.41 2.48
N LEU A 592 -4.50 41.82 1.30
CA LEU A 592 -3.28 41.19 0.76
C LEU A 592 -2.18 42.23 0.58
N ALA A 593 -0.96 41.87 0.92
CA ALA A 593 0.24 42.69 0.83
C ALA A 593 1.27 42.08 -0.14
N CYS A 594 2.24 42.89 -0.52
CA CYS A 594 3.38 42.42 -1.32
C CYS A 594 4.19 41.34 -0.56
N GLY A 595 4.43 40.22 -1.17
CA GLY A 595 5.13 39.10 -0.55
C GLY A 595 4.21 38.05 0.05
N ASP A 596 2.92 38.35 0.20
CA ASP A 596 1.93 37.38 0.64
C ASP A 596 1.74 36.26 -0.40
N GLU A 597 1.07 35.22 0.03
CA GLU A 597 0.56 34.15 -0.81
C GLU A 597 -0.96 34.09 -0.69
N ALA A 598 -1.63 34.12 -1.83
CA ALA A 598 -3.07 33.95 -1.91
C ALA A 598 -3.40 32.51 -2.27
N SER A 599 -4.11 31.81 -1.38
CA SER A 599 -4.61 30.47 -1.67
C SER A 599 -6.01 30.57 -2.28
N LEU A 600 -6.16 30.11 -3.51
CA LEU A 600 -7.45 29.97 -4.17
C LEU A 600 -7.83 28.51 -4.33
N SER A 601 -9.10 28.17 -4.21
CA SER A 601 -9.58 26.81 -4.49
C SER A 601 -10.32 26.78 -5.82
N VAL A 602 -9.93 25.83 -6.68
CA VAL A 602 -10.64 25.48 -7.92
C VAL A 602 -11.56 24.32 -7.61
N ASN A 603 -12.85 24.48 -7.84
CA ASN A 603 -13.88 23.48 -7.63
C ASN A 603 -14.40 23.03 -9.00
N LEU A 604 -14.35 21.72 -9.28
CA LEU A 604 -14.82 21.11 -10.51
C LEU A 604 -16.02 20.20 -10.23
N ALA A 605 -17.09 20.33 -11.02
CA ALA A 605 -18.13 19.32 -11.14
C ALA A 605 -17.85 18.47 -12.39
N MET A 606 -17.77 17.14 -12.24
CA MET A 606 -17.31 16.23 -13.29
C MET A 606 -18.25 15.04 -13.49
N SER A 607 -18.15 14.41 -14.67
CA SER A 607 -18.74 13.11 -14.97
C SER A 607 -17.74 12.23 -15.73
N GLY A 608 -17.97 10.91 -15.73
CA GLY A 608 -16.99 9.95 -16.26
C GLY A 608 -15.95 9.50 -15.22
N THR A 609 -16.10 9.93 -13.95
CA THR A 609 -15.25 9.60 -12.81
C THR A 609 -16.01 8.75 -11.78
N SER A 610 -15.31 8.26 -10.74
CA SER A 610 -15.97 7.60 -9.60
C SER A 610 -16.95 8.55 -8.91
N PRO A 611 -17.98 8.04 -8.22
CA PRO A 611 -18.97 8.88 -7.52
C PRO A 611 -18.35 9.90 -6.57
N THR A 612 -17.29 9.54 -5.87
CA THR A 612 -16.58 10.39 -4.91
C THR A 612 -15.75 11.49 -5.57
N GLU A 613 -15.41 11.34 -6.85
CA GLU A 613 -14.64 12.32 -7.63
C GLU A 613 -15.51 13.29 -8.44
N ARG A 614 -16.82 13.10 -8.49
CA ARG A 614 -17.73 13.97 -9.25
C ARG A 614 -17.69 15.44 -8.82
N GLN A 615 -17.29 15.69 -7.59
CA GLN A 615 -17.00 17.02 -7.06
C GLN A 615 -15.53 17.03 -6.63
N TRP A 616 -14.71 17.77 -7.34
CA TRP A 616 -13.27 17.84 -7.10
C TRP A 616 -12.85 19.24 -6.70
N GLN A 617 -12.04 19.36 -5.65
CA GLN A 617 -11.50 20.62 -5.19
C GLN A 617 -9.99 20.53 -5.08
N GLN A 618 -9.28 21.51 -5.60
CA GLN A 618 -7.84 21.67 -5.43
C GLN A 618 -7.49 23.10 -5.07
N SER A 619 -6.69 23.28 -4.02
CA SER A 619 -6.15 24.57 -3.63
C SER A 619 -4.87 24.85 -4.40
N LEU A 620 -4.74 26.08 -4.90
CA LEU A 620 -3.57 26.60 -5.61
C LEU A 620 -3.06 27.85 -4.89
N THR A 621 -1.76 28.00 -4.81
CA THR A 621 -1.13 29.16 -4.16
C THR A 621 -0.54 30.08 -5.21
N LEU A 622 -0.89 31.36 -5.14
CA LEU A 622 -0.38 32.42 -6.00
C LEU A 622 0.39 33.46 -5.18
N PRO A 623 1.66 33.74 -5.51
CA PRO A 623 2.41 34.80 -4.88
C PRO A 623 1.87 36.18 -5.28
N ILE A 624 1.81 37.10 -4.32
CA ILE A 624 1.51 38.51 -4.54
C ILE A 624 2.81 39.26 -4.75
N GLY A 625 2.98 39.83 -5.94
CA GLY A 625 4.25 40.35 -6.42
C GLY A 625 5.15 39.29 -7.07
N THR A 626 6.10 39.74 -7.88
CA THR A 626 7.05 38.83 -8.52
C THR A 626 7.99 38.22 -7.47
N PRO A 627 8.05 36.87 -7.36
CA PRO A 627 8.93 36.22 -6.40
C PRO A 627 10.41 36.55 -6.66
N VAL A 628 11.14 36.84 -5.60
CA VAL A 628 12.61 36.89 -5.62
C VAL A 628 13.11 35.54 -5.15
N ILE A 629 13.76 34.78 -6.02
CA ILE A 629 14.25 33.44 -5.75
C ILE A 629 15.77 33.45 -5.73
N SER A 630 16.36 33.06 -4.60
CA SER A 630 17.78 32.74 -4.54
C SER A 630 17.97 31.30 -5.00
N ARG A 631 18.79 31.09 -6.04
CA ARG A 631 19.00 29.74 -6.62
C ARG A 631 20.46 29.58 -7.02
N ALA A 632 20.99 28.38 -6.81
CA ALA A 632 22.26 27.95 -7.37
C ALA A 632 22.14 26.50 -7.87
N SER A 633 22.88 26.17 -8.94
CA SER A 633 22.85 24.81 -9.54
C SER A 633 24.25 24.21 -9.54
N GLY A 634 24.32 22.92 -9.20
CA GLY A 634 25.52 22.11 -9.27
C GLY A 634 25.72 21.51 -10.67
N ARG A 635 26.91 20.99 -10.90
CA ARG A 635 27.26 20.36 -12.18
C ARG A 635 26.86 18.90 -12.23
N SER A 636 26.65 18.42 -13.45
CA SER A 636 26.52 16.97 -13.72
C SER A 636 27.87 16.29 -13.49
N GLN A 637 27.84 15.09 -12.90
CA GLN A 637 29.02 14.26 -12.71
C GLN A 637 28.68 12.76 -12.67
N ARG A 638 29.63 11.91 -13.09
CA ARG A 638 29.52 10.47 -12.84
C ARG A 638 29.70 10.19 -11.36
N LEU A 639 28.96 9.22 -10.86
CA LEU A 639 29.13 8.74 -9.50
C LEU A 639 30.31 7.77 -9.45
N ASN A 640 31.03 7.81 -8.34
CA ASN A 640 32.09 6.86 -8.06
C ASN A 640 31.45 5.57 -7.52
N ASP A 641 31.68 4.47 -8.23
CA ASP A 641 31.27 3.14 -7.80
C ASP A 641 32.11 2.66 -6.61
N ALA A 642 31.54 1.89 -5.72
CA ALA A 642 32.25 1.22 -4.64
C ALA A 642 33.30 0.25 -5.22
N ARG A 643 34.44 0.10 -4.55
CA ARG A 643 35.48 -0.87 -4.94
C ARG A 643 35.26 -2.24 -4.27
N SER A 644 34.66 -2.25 -3.10
CA SER A 644 34.21 -3.39 -2.33
C SER A 644 33.14 -2.92 -1.33
N GLU A 645 32.52 -3.84 -0.59
CA GLU A 645 31.58 -3.47 0.47
C GLU A 645 32.22 -2.65 1.60
N GLU A 646 33.55 -2.81 1.82
CA GLU A 646 34.28 -2.03 2.82
C GLU A 646 34.80 -0.69 2.25
N VAL A 647 34.96 -0.57 0.91
CA VAL A 647 35.51 0.62 0.24
C VAL A 647 34.42 1.24 -0.63
N ARG A 648 33.60 2.08 -0.01
CA ARG A 648 32.46 2.75 -0.62
C ARG A 648 32.89 3.78 -1.65
N GLY A 649 32.07 3.98 -2.68
CA GLY A 649 32.22 5.03 -3.68
C GLY A 649 31.65 6.36 -3.17
N LEU A 650 32.51 7.31 -2.81
CA LEU A 650 32.08 8.66 -2.43
C LEU A 650 32.14 9.62 -3.62
N SER A 651 31.03 10.24 -3.93
CA SER A 651 30.92 11.35 -4.90
C SER A 651 30.45 12.60 -4.18
N GLU A 652 31.33 13.61 -4.12
CA GLU A 652 31.03 14.91 -3.53
C GLU A 652 30.92 15.96 -4.62
N THR A 653 29.91 16.79 -4.56
CA THR A 653 29.74 17.98 -5.41
C THR A 653 29.24 19.15 -4.59
N SER A 654 29.58 20.36 -4.99
CA SER A 654 29.16 21.54 -4.26
C SER A 654 28.69 22.64 -5.18
N LEU A 655 27.83 23.51 -4.67
CA LEU A 655 27.41 24.75 -5.29
C LEU A 655 27.63 25.92 -4.34
N LEU A 656 27.82 27.09 -4.87
CA LEU A 656 27.92 28.33 -4.10
C LEU A 656 26.67 29.16 -4.37
N LEU A 657 25.86 29.36 -3.33
CA LEU A 657 24.76 30.31 -3.37
C LEU A 657 25.33 31.68 -3.00
N GLU A 658 25.16 32.65 -3.89
CA GLU A 658 25.78 33.98 -3.74
C GLU A 658 25.28 34.75 -2.51
N LYS A 659 25.93 35.82 -2.15
CA LYS A 659 25.69 36.62 -0.95
C LYS A 659 24.23 37.05 -0.85
N SER A 660 23.57 36.61 0.22
CA SER A 660 22.21 36.96 0.61
C SER A 660 22.19 37.05 2.13
N ASP A 661 21.50 38.02 2.68
CA ASP A 661 21.22 38.09 4.12
C ASP A 661 20.07 37.19 4.54
N ALA A 662 19.48 36.48 3.55
CA ALA A 662 18.36 35.56 3.81
C ALA A 662 18.82 34.34 4.64
N ARG A 663 17.93 33.89 5.48
CA ARG A 663 18.09 32.66 6.25
C ARG A 663 17.23 31.54 5.65
N VAL A 664 17.64 30.32 5.89
CA VAL A 664 16.89 29.14 5.50
C VAL A 664 15.53 29.16 6.21
N SER A 665 14.48 28.88 5.45
CA SER A 665 13.10 28.76 5.92
C SER A 665 12.48 27.45 5.41
N ASP A 666 11.22 27.21 5.76
CA ASP A 666 10.37 26.13 5.26
C ASP A 666 10.21 26.07 3.73
N ARG A 667 10.69 27.11 3.01
CA ARG A 667 10.65 27.23 1.55
C ARG A 667 11.93 26.76 0.86
N LEU A 668 12.89 26.20 1.60
CA LEU A 668 14.09 25.61 1.01
C LEU A 668 13.73 24.41 0.17
N GLN A 669 14.26 24.36 -1.05
CA GLN A 669 14.06 23.26 -1.98
C GLN A 669 15.39 22.75 -2.52
N LEU A 670 15.53 21.43 -2.61
CA LEU A 670 16.58 20.71 -3.33
C LEU A 670 15.94 20.04 -4.55
N SER A 671 16.30 20.50 -5.76
CA SER A 671 15.97 19.73 -6.98
C SER A 671 17.10 18.76 -7.27
N LEU A 672 16.78 17.51 -7.55
CA LEU A 672 17.72 16.43 -7.85
C LEU A 672 17.29 15.67 -9.09
N ASP A 673 18.26 15.38 -9.99
CA ASP A 673 18.10 14.47 -11.12
C ASP A 673 19.31 13.53 -11.14
N LEU A 674 19.12 12.31 -10.64
CA LEU A 674 20.13 11.28 -10.47
C LEU A 674 19.63 9.97 -11.07
N GLN A 675 20.50 9.30 -11.82
CA GLN A 675 20.28 7.97 -12.38
C GLN A 675 21.32 7.00 -11.79
N HIS A 676 20.89 5.78 -11.46
CA HIS A 676 21.75 4.72 -10.99
C HIS A 676 21.12 3.36 -11.32
N GLU A 677 21.93 2.38 -11.65
CA GLU A 677 21.42 1.03 -11.99
C GLU A 677 20.77 0.33 -10.78
N ALA A 678 21.19 0.72 -9.56
CA ALA A 678 20.66 0.21 -8.29
C ALA A 678 20.57 1.34 -7.24
N LEU A 679 19.46 2.06 -7.17
CA LEU A 679 19.26 3.15 -6.19
C LEU A 679 19.27 2.68 -4.73
N ASP A 680 19.00 1.42 -4.49
CA ASP A 680 19.02 0.77 -3.18
C ASP A 680 20.43 0.62 -2.57
N GLU A 681 21.48 0.94 -3.32
CA GLU A 681 22.86 0.93 -2.87
C GLU A 681 23.34 2.33 -2.41
N LEU A 682 22.56 3.37 -2.70
CA LEU A 682 22.97 4.75 -2.48
C LEU A 682 22.53 5.32 -1.13
N GLU A 683 23.44 6.10 -0.53
CA GLU A 683 23.15 7.05 0.54
C GLU A 683 23.38 8.46 0.01
N ILE A 684 22.44 9.39 0.24
CA ILE A 684 22.56 10.78 -0.24
C ILE A 684 22.41 11.73 0.94
N TRP A 685 23.34 12.68 1.02
CA TRP A 685 23.41 13.66 2.09
C TRP A 685 23.53 15.07 1.54
N LEU A 686 22.88 16.02 2.20
CA LEU A 686 22.98 17.44 1.92
C LEU A 686 23.58 18.16 3.15
N SER A 687 24.62 18.95 2.94
CA SER A 687 25.22 19.77 4.00
C SER A 687 25.05 21.25 3.68
N SER A 688 24.61 22.02 4.69
CA SER A 688 24.42 23.46 4.62
C SER A 688 25.75 24.23 4.73
N PRO A 689 25.77 25.54 4.41
CA PRO A 689 26.93 26.40 4.66
C PRO A 689 27.36 26.48 6.12
N ALA A 690 26.46 26.25 7.06
CA ALA A 690 26.76 26.22 8.50
C ALA A 690 27.35 24.88 8.97
N GLY A 691 27.32 23.85 8.12
CA GLY A 691 27.85 22.52 8.42
C GLY A 691 26.82 21.54 8.92
N THR A 692 25.57 21.91 9.05
CA THR A 692 24.48 20.98 9.35
C THR A 692 24.31 20.00 8.19
N ARG A 693 24.20 18.70 8.49
CA ARG A 693 24.10 17.62 7.51
C ARG A 693 22.78 16.87 7.67
N VAL A 694 22.07 16.73 6.58
CA VAL A 694 20.75 16.08 6.52
C VAL A 694 20.81 14.91 5.54
N GLN A 695 20.33 13.75 5.94
CA GLN A 695 20.21 12.60 5.05
C GLN A 695 18.97 12.73 4.19
N ILE A 696 19.18 12.70 2.87
CA ILE A 696 18.13 12.83 1.85
C ILE A 696 17.57 11.45 1.49
N TRP A 697 18.48 10.46 1.32
CA TRP A 697 18.20 9.15 0.83
C TRP A 697 19.06 8.12 1.55
N ASP A 698 18.52 6.93 1.80
CA ASP A 698 19.23 5.81 2.42
C ASP A 698 19.10 4.56 1.56
N LYS A 699 19.93 3.58 1.84
CA LYS A 699 19.88 2.24 1.24
C LYS A 699 18.52 1.62 1.49
N GLY A 700 18.03 0.93 0.48
CA GLY A 700 16.78 0.21 0.59
C GLY A 700 16.31 -0.22 -0.78
N TYR A 701 15.43 -1.20 -0.82
CA TYR A 701 14.86 -1.66 -2.08
C TYR A 701 14.15 -0.49 -2.79
N SER A 702 14.74 -0.07 -3.90
CA SER A 702 14.12 0.89 -4.82
C SER A 702 14.23 0.35 -6.23
N PRO A 703 13.12 -0.02 -6.83
CA PRO A 703 13.10 -0.54 -8.18
C PRO A 703 13.23 0.57 -9.25
N LEU A 704 13.33 1.84 -8.84
CA LEU A 704 13.46 2.95 -9.77
C LEU A 704 14.91 3.09 -10.25
N PRO A 705 15.15 3.27 -11.57
CA PRO A 705 16.49 3.53 -12.11
C PRO A 705 16.90 5.00 -11.93
N SER A 706 16.03 5.85 -11.41
CA SER A 706 16.32 7.28 -11.27
C SER A 706 15.58 7.88 -10.07
N LEU A 707 16.26 8.84 -9.42
CA LEU A 707 15.70 9.70 -8.39
C LEU A 707 15.62 11.10 -8.95
N LYS A 708 14.42 11.54 -9.33
CA LYS A 708 14.19 12.83 -9.97
C LYS A 708 12.99 13.53 -9.37
N GLY A 709 13.19 14.76 -8.87
CA GLY A 709 12.15 15.57 -8.27
C GLY A 709 12.69 16.66 -7.35
N VAL A 710 11.78 17.29 -6.63
CA VAL A 710 12.05 18.41 -5.72
C VAL A 710 11.74 18.00 -4.29
N PHE A 711 12.75 18.06 -3.42
CA PHE A 711 12.61 17.89 -1.97
C PHE A 711 12.31 19.24 -1.29
N PRO A 712 11.45 19.29 -0.27
CA PRO A 712 10.58 18.23 0.25
C PRO A 712 9.19 18.20 -0.41
N THR A 713 8.95 18.94 -1.49
CA THR A 713 7.60 19.18 -2.05
C THR A 713 7.07 18.02 -2.90
N GLU A 714 7.92 17.40 -3.73
CA GLU A 714 7.57 16.27 -4.59
C GLU A 714 8.09 14.95 -4.01
N LEU A 715 9.28 15.00 -3.42
CA LEU A 715 9.95 13.88 -2.77
C LEU A 715 10.16 14.18 -1.29
N GLN A 716 10.09 13.17 -0.45
CA GLN A 716 10.40 13.30 0.97
C GLN A 716 11.87 12.95 1.23
N SER A 717 12.54 13.76 2.03
CA SER A 717 13.87 13.43 2.55
C SER A 717 13.76 12.54 3.79
N LEU A 718 14.78 11.70 4.01
CA LEU A 718 14.83 10.84 5.18
C LEU A 718 14.83 11.64 6.49
N GLN A 719 15.60 12.72 6.52
CA GLN A 719 15.59 13.68 7.62
C GLN A 719 14.98 15.02 7.15
N PRO A 720 14.23 15.71 7.99
CA PRO A 720 13.51 16.93 7.58
C PRO A 720 14.46 18.11 7.34
N PHE A 721 14.13 18.96 6.36
CA PHE A 721 14.87 20.19 6.06
C PHE A 721 14.71 21.26 7.14
N SER A 722 13.79 21.11 8.09
CA SER A 722 13.69 21.98 9.24
C SER A 722 14.98 22.01 10.10
N ALA A 723 15.84 21.00 9.96
CA ALA A 723 17.17 20.99 10.58
C ALA A 723 18.05 22.17 10.12
N PHE A 724 17.80 22.75 8.94
CA PHE A 724 18.52 23.90 8.40
C PHE A 724 17.90 25.25 8.76
N GLU A 725 16.67 25.26 9.34
CA GLU A 725 15.94 26.52 9.56
C GLU A 725 16.72 27.52 10.41
N GLY A 726 16.70 28.79 9.95
CA GLY A 726 17.41 29.89 10.60
C GLY A 726 18.88 29.99 10.30
N GLU A 727 19.50 29.02 9.59
CA GLU A 727 20.89 29.09 9.15
C GLU A 727 21.08 30.08 7.99
N PRO A 728 22.29 30.56 7.73
CA PRO A 728 22.58 31.36 6.53
C PRO A 728 22.25 30.60 5.25
N LEU A 729 21.44 31.18 4.37
CA LEU A 729 21.12 30.57 3.09
C LEU A 729 22.30 30.65 2.11
N ALA A 730 23.00 31.79 2.11
CA ALA A 730 24.18 32.02 1.28
C ALA A 730 25.40 31.25 1.76
N GLY A 731 26.16 30.72 0.84
CA GLY A 731 27.38 29.97 1.10
C GLY A 731 27.46 28.69 0.29
N ARG A 732 28.38 27.83 0.70
CA ARG A 732 28.64 26.57 0.02
C ARG A 732 27.74 25.45 0.54
N TRP A 733 26.90 24.94 -0.34
CA TRP A 733 26.11 23.73 -0.13
C TRP A 733 26.83 22.52 -0.71
N ILE A 734 26.81 21.38 -0.05
CA ILE A 734 27.50 20.17 -0.47
C ILE A 734 26.48 19.02 -0.57
N LEU A 735 26.49 18.34 -1.71
CA LEU A 735 25.77 17.11 -1.95
C LEU A 735 26.76 15.96 -1.99
N GLU A 736 26.57 14.98 -1.14
CA GLU A 736 27.36 13.75 -1.07
C GLU A 736 26.47 12.57 -1.51
N VAL A 737 26.97 11.78 -2.44
CA VAL A 737 26.35 10.51 -2.86
C VAL A 737 27.36 9.41 -2.57
N VAL A 738 26.96 8.46 -1.74
CA VAL A 738 27.77 7.31 -1.33
C VAL A 738 27.17 6.05 -1.95
N ASP A 739 27.94 5.38 -2.78
CA ASP A 739 27.62 4.06 -3.31
C ASP A 739 28.21 2.97 -2.38
N SER A 740 27.40 1.99 -1.99
CA SER A 740 27.79 1.00 -0.97
C SER A 740 28.17 -0.37 -1.54
N LYS A 741 27.88 -0.63 -2.84
CA LYS A 741 28.21 -1.91 -3.48
C LYS A 741 28.90 -1.74 -4.82
N PRO A 742 29.85 -2.60 -5.17
CA PRO A 742 30.55 -2.51 -6.46
C PRO A 742 29.70 -3.06 -7.63
N GLY A 743 29.89 -2.50 -8.81
CA GLY A 743 29.44 -3.05 -10.08
C GLY A 743 28.32 -2.31 -10.78
N ASN A 744 27.60 -1.42 -10.09
CA ASN A 744 26.56 -0.59 -10.68
C ASN A 744 27.03 0.84 -10.92
N GLN A 745 26.54 1.46 -11.99
CA GLN A 745 27.00 2.79 -12.40
C GLN A 745 25.89 3.83 -12.26
N GLY A 746 26.29 5.04 -11.89
CA GLY A 746 25.38 6.16 -11.72
C GLY A 746 25.86 7.47 -12.33
N LEU A 747 24.91 8.36 -12.59
CA LEU A 747 25.09 9.70 -13.11
C LEU A 747 24.20 10.68 -12.36
N LEU A 748 24.82 11.68 -11.73
CA LEU A 748 24.12 12.87 -11.28
C LEU A 748 23.96 13.80 -12.50
N ASN A 749 22.77 13.88 -13.08
CA ASN A 749 22.47 14.75 -14.22
C ASN A 749 22.49 16.21 -13.81
N GLY A 750 22.02 16.51 -12.59
CA GLY A 750 22.03 17.85 -12.04
C GLY A 750 21.35 17.93 -10.67
N TRP A 751 21.64 19.01 -9.98
CA TRP A 751 20.98 19.37 -8.74
C TRP A 751 20.99 20.88 -8.52
N SER A 752 20.09 21.40 -7.72
CA SER A 752 20.06 22.81 -7.36
C SER A 752 19.44 23.04 -5.98
N ILE A 753 19.91 24.07 -5.32
CA ILE A 753 19.26 24.64 -4.12
C ILE A 753 18.53 25.90 -4.54
N SER A 754 17.29 26.05 -4.08
CA SER A 754 16.50 27.26 -4.31
C SER A 754 15.62 27.58 -3.09
N GLN A 755 15.40 28.87 -2.86
CA GLN A 755 14.46 29.37 -1.85
C GLN A 755 13.90 30.71 -2.30
N ARG A 756 12.59 30.91 -2.13
CA ARG A 756 11.98 32.23 -2.24
C ARG A 756 12.37 33.08 -1.04
N THR A 757 13.04 34.21 -1.30
CA THR A 757 13.60 35.12 -0.28
C THR A 757 12.85 36.45 -0.16
N GLY A 758 11.88 36.71 -1.06
CA GLY A 758 11.10 37.94 -1.05
C GLY A 758 10.13 38.05 -2.23
N ALA A 759 9.64 39.26 -2.46
CA ALA A 759 8.82 39.60 -3.62
C ALA A 759 9.07 41.07 -4.02
N GLN A 760 8.90 41.36 -5.30
CA GLN A 760 8.95 42.71 -5.87
C GLN A 760 7.55 43.14 -6.31
N CYS A 761 7.06 44.29 -5.80
CA CYS A 761 5.75 44.83 -6.14
C CYS A 761 5.78 46.27 -6.71
N GLY A 762 6.95 46.84 -6.94
CA GLY A 762 7.10 48.17 -7.54
C GLY A 762 7.49 48.09 -9.02
N ASN A 763 6.91 48.98 -9.83
CA ASN A 763 7.17 49.26 -11.27
C ASN A 763 7.82 48.15 -12.06
N THR A 764 7.18 47.02 -12.16
CA THR A 764 7.58 45.97 -13.08
C THR A 764 7.34 46.44 -14.51
N VAL A 765 8.33 46.24 -15.38
CA VAL A 765 8.20 46.37 -16.83
C VAL A 765 6.89 45.70 -17.25
N PRO A 766 6.03 46.30 -18.09
CA PRO A 766 4.81 45.67 -18.54
C PRO A 766 5.16 44.32 -19.18
N VAL A 767 4.65 43.26 -18.61
CA VAL A 767 4.67 41.96 -19.29
C VAL A 767 3.87 42.16 -20.60
N PRO A 768 4.41 41.82 -21.76
CA PRO A 768 3.65 41.90 -23.01
C PRO A 768 2.31 41.13 -22.84
N ASP A 769 1.26 41.63 -23.48
CA ASP A 769 -0.10 41.10 -23.43
C ASP A 769 -0.23 39.64 -24.00
N ASP A 770 0.91 39.05 -24.37
CA ASP A 770 1.06 37.66 -24.83
C ASP A 770 1.09 36.64 -23.72
N GLY A 771 0.96 37.06 -22.45
CA GLY A 771 0.84 36.16 -21.29
C GLY A 771 2.09 35.33 -20.93
N ILE A 772 3.21 35.57 -21.59
CA ILE A 772 4.48 34.86 -21.32
C ILE A 772 5.35 35.71 -20.41
N ILE A 773 5.53 35.28 -19.15
CA ILE A 773 6.51 35.85 -18.24
C ILE A 773 7.92 35.46 -18.72
N ARG A 774 8.62 36.38 -19.37
CA ARG A 774 10.03 36.20 -19.69
C ARG A 774 10.88 36.71 -18.52
N PHE A 775 11.61 35.82 -17.89
CA PHE A 775 12.62 36.22 -16.92
C PHE A 775 13.82 36.78 -17.70
N ASP A 776 14.22 37.98 -17.34
CA ASP A 776 15.41 38.59 -17.90
C ASP A 776 16.67 37.83 -17.40
N THR A 777 17.25 37.01 -18.26
CA THR A 777 18.50 36.30 -18.03
C THR A 777 19.70 37.12 -18.52
N SER A 778 19.65 38.41 -18.37
CA SER A 778 20.86 39.22 -18.60
C SER A 778 21.79 39.04 -17.40
N ASP A 779 22.58 38.02 -17.44
CA ASP A 779 24.00 37.90 -17.08
C ASP A 779 24.34 36.45 -16.74
N SER A 780 24.68 35.69 -17.75
CA SER A 780 25.88 34.85 -17.78
C SER A 780 25.88 34.01 -19.06
N SER A 781 26.88 34.24 -19.85
CA SER A 781 27.27 33.38 -20.97
C SER A 781 27.49 31.91 -20.53
N GLY A 782 26.59 31.06 -20.91
CA GLY A 782 26.69 29.61 -20.68
C GLY A 782 25.52 28.91 -21.34
N GLY A 783 25.60 28.69 -22.65
CA GLY A 783 24.50 28.14 -23.45
C GLY A 783 24.06 26.75 -23.04
N GLY A 784 22.77 26.59 -22.92
CA GLY A 784 22.06 25.38 -22.89
C GLY A 784 20.64 25.62 -23.38
N ALA A 785 20.51 25.73 -24.70
CA ALA A 785 19.20 25.79 -25.34
C ALA A 785 18.52 24.45 -25.16
N PHE A 786 17.51 24.37 -24.33
CA PHE A 786 16.54 23.28 -24.41
C PHE A 786 15.71 23.46 -25.68
N SER A 787 16.14 22.81 -26.77
CA SER A 787 15.38 22.74 -27.98
C SER A 787 14.18 21.78 -27.77
N LEU A 788 13.00 22.33 -28.02
CA LEU A 788 11.75 21.62 -28.34
C LEU A 788 11.94 20.75 -29.60
N LEU A 789 12.65 19.62 -29.50
CA LEU A 789 12.92 18.71 -30.62
C LEU A 789 12.73 17.23 -30.23
N TRP A 790 11.72 16.94 -29.38
CA TRP A 790 11.35 15.55 -29.05
C TRP A 790 9.94 15.15 -29.51
N LEU A 791 9.33 15.90 -30.46
CA LEU A 791 8.04 15.51 -31.05
C LEU A 791 8.12 15.08 -32.53
N LEU A 792 9.29 14.72 -33.06
CA LEU A 792 9.43 14.34 -34.47
C LEU A 792 10.15 13.01 -34.80
N PRO A 793 10.03 11.92 -34.05
CA PRO A 793 10.31 10.61 -34.66
C PRO A 793 9.10 9.71 -34.88
N LEU A 794 7.91 10.01 -34.37
CA LEU A 794 6.76 9.10 -34.51
C LEU A 794 6.02 9.21 -35.86
N ALA A 795 6.26 10.25 -36.64
CA ALA A 795 5.64 10.42 -37.96
C ALA A 795 6.40 9.77 -39.11
N LEU A 796 7.73 9.48 -38.93
CA LEU A 796 8.52 8.81 -39.97
C LEU A 796 8.50 7.27 -39.89
N TRP A 797 8.12 6.70 -38.76
CA TRP A 797 8.10 5.23 -38.60
C TRP A 797 6.87 4.57 -39.22
N ARG A 798 5.83 5.32 -39.56
CA ARG A 798 4.65 4.81 -40.29
C ARG A 798 4.76 4.79 -41.80
N ARG A 799 5.82 5.34 -42.41
CA ARG A 799 6.01 5.33 -43.87
C ARG A 799 6.98 4.28 -44.40
N LEU A 800 7.69 3.55 -43.54
CA LEU A 800 8.66 2.51 -43.97
C LEU A 800 8.14 1.09 -43.81
N ARG A 801 6.85 0.87 -43.58
CA ARG A 801 6.22 -0.47 -43.63
C ARG A 801 5.22 -0.66 -44.78
N ARG A 802 5.36 0.13 -45.85
CA ARG A 802 4.68 -0.14 -47.11
C ARG A 802 5.68 0.13 -48.27
N LEU A 803 6.61 -0.75 -48.39
CA LEU A 803 7.32 -1.15 -49.62
C LEU A 803 7.93 -2.51 -49.37
#